data_f9ede1c35f444cf63d9d79ca443d2a3a
#
_entry.id   f9ede1c35f444cf63d9d79ca443d2a3a
#
_cell.length_a   1.000
_cell.length_b   1.000
_cell.length_c   1.000
_cell.angle_alpha   90.00
_cell.angle_beta   90.00
_cell.angle_gamma   90.00
#
_symmetry.space_group_name_H-M   'P 1'
#
loop_
_entity.id
_entity.type
_entity.pdbx_description
1 polymer ?
#
loop_
_entity_poly.entity_id
_entity_poly.type
_entity_poly.pdbx_seq_one_letter_code
_entity_poly.pdbx_strand_id
1 'polypeptide(L)'
;MKKILLLMLLFVVQVAAFAQDASVTVKGVVQDSKGEPIMGAVVIVKNQPGLGSSTDVNGAFKITTGKYEILEVTYLGFEKQEVPVVSIKDYDNLVIVMKEQSQEVDEVVVTASGAQKKKTVTGAFTTVDVKQLNAPSGNLSNSLGGVVPGIITQQLSGEPGENQSDFWIRGISTFGANASALVLVDGIERSLNEIPVEDIESFSVLKDASATAVYGNRGANGVVLITTKKGEKGKIRISGKLQYGYNQTGKLPEYANASDYARLANEARLARYQSPLYSDEELYIIQNNLDPDLYPNVDWQDLMLKNGASQYRAQLSFTGGGDNATYYVSGAYFNEDGIYRTRSAENKYNTNSTYERYNYRANTTMNITRSTVLSVGIGGYLINRTQPGSTSADIWKAFSEYTPLTTPRKWSTGQWPIVNGKKTPEFLMTQTGYKTIWQNKMETNVSLDQKLDFITKGLTFSGTFAFDTWNDNTITRSKSPELWSAQNYRDGYGKLILKREQDVQPMTQTSSTTGTKRYYLQAKLEYDRLFARDHQVNGLLMVYQEENSDTNLGSDIIASIPKRNLAYSGQVRYAYKSRYLFEFNFGYTGSENFEKGKQFGFFPAFSAGWVLSEEPWIRKALPWLEFFKIRGSWGEVGNDKIGGDTRFPYISLISEIDSSGSYAFGQFGSNYITGYRMTTVGTPNLTWEKATKWDI
;
A
#
# COMPACT_ATOMS: atom_id res chain seq x y z
N MET A 1 3.57 -12.99 -28.69
CA MET A 1 3.73 -13.35 -27.28
C MET A 1 4.20 -14.80 -27.07
N LYS A 2 3.54 -15.87 -27.57
CA LYS A 2 3.99 -17.28 -27.37
C LYS A 2 5.43 -17.58 -27.83
N LYS A 3 5.92 -16.94 -28.92
CA LYS A 3 7.30 -17.13 -29.42
C LYS A 3 8.38 -16.46 -28.56
N ILE A 4 8.06 -15.36 -27.88
CA ILE A 4 8.99 -14.65 -26.98
C ILE A 4 9.10 -15.42 -25.66
N LEU A 5 7.99 -16.00 -25.17
CA LEU A 5 7.99 -16.84 -23.97
C LEU A 5 8.82 -18.12 -24.17
N LEU A 6 8.76 -18.72 -25.38
CA LEU A 6 9.53 -19.89 -25.72
C LEU A 6 11.04 -19.59 -25.86
N LEU A 7 11.39 -18.41 -26.36
CA LEU A 7 12.78 -17.93 -26.43
C LEU A 7 13.36 -17.61 -25.03
N MET A 8 12.56 -17.03 -24.15
CA MET A 8 12.97 -16.84 -22.76
C MET A 8 13.14 -18.18 -22.01
N LEU A 9 12.26 -19.15 -22.24
CA LEU A 9 12.38 -20.47 -21.65
C LEU A 9 13.63 -21.22 -22.15
N LEU A 10 13.97 -21.12 -23.44
CA LEU A 10 15.19 -21.68 -24.01
C LEU A 10 16.46 -21.01 -23.50
N PHE A 11 16.43 -19.70 -23.26
CA PHE A 11 17.56 -18.98 -22.67
C PHE A 11 17.81 -19.39 -21.21
N VAL A 12 16.74 -19.60 -20.43
CA VAL A 12 16.83 -20.07 -19.03
C VAL A 12 17.41 -21.50 -18.97
N VAL A 13 17.04 -22.36 -19.90
CA VAL A 13 17.56 -23.74 -19.97
C VAL A 13 19.05 -23.79 -20.38
N GLN A 14 19.52 -22.88 -21.24
CA GLN A 14 20.94 -22.80 -21.60
C GLN A 14 21.82 -22.25 -20.48
N VAL A 15 21.31 -21.34 -19.63
CA VAL A 15 22.06 -20.81 -18.48
C VAL A 15 22.19 -21.86 -17.37
N ALA A 16 21.22 -22.77 -17.23
CA ALA A 16 21.27 -23.85 -16.23
C ALA A 16 22.29 -24.96 -16.57
N ALA A 17 22.77 -25.05 -17.80
CA ALA A 17 23.71 -26.11 -18.24
C ALA A 17 25.20 -25.80 -17.96
N PHE A 18 25.54 -24.61 -17.45
CA PHE A 18 26.94 -24.22 -17.20
C PHE A 18 27.39 -24.25 -15.72
N ALA A 19 26.54 -24.71 -14.79
CA ALA A 19 26.87 -24.80 -13.36
C ALA A 19 27.17 -26.24 -12.91
N GLN A 20 28.22 -26.85 -13.46
CA GLN A 20 28.87 -27.97 -12.77
C GLN A 20 29.98 -27.41 -11.89
N ASP A 21 29.60 -26.98 -10.67
CA ASP A 21 30.59 -26.65 -9.65
C ASP A 21 31.28 -27.92 -9.13
N ALA A 22 32.61 -27.92 -9.12
CA ALA A 22 33.37 -28.99 -8.52
C ALA A 22 33.03 -29.09 -7.03
N SER A 23 32.41 -30.22 -6.64
CA SER A 23 32.11 -30.48 -5.24
C SER A 23 33.40 -30.73 -4.44
N VAL A 24 33.48 -30.12 -3.27
CA VAL A 24 34.60 -30.25 -2.33
C VAL A 24 34.08 -30.78 -1.00
N THR A 25 34.77 -31.73 -0.41
CA THR A 25 34.48 -32.21 0.95
C THR A 25 35.33 -31.45 1.95
N VAL A 26 34.66 -30.73 2.86
CA VAL A 26 35.31 -29.98 3.96
C VAL A 26 35.13 -30.77 5.24
N LYS A 27 36.25 -30.98 5.96
CA LYS A 27 36.28 -31.53 7.32
C LYS A 27 36.87 -30.49 8.25
N GLY A 28 36.38 -30.43 9.47
CA GLY A 28 36.87 -29.47 10.43
C GLY A 28 36.36 -29.70 11.83
N VAL A 29 36.79 -28.82 12.73
CA VAL A 29 36.36 -28.80 14.13
C VAL A 29 35.80 -27.43 14.47
N VAL A 30 34.65 -27.40 15.14
CA VAL A 30 34.08 -26.18 15.72
C VAL A 30 34.44 -26.12 17.20
N GLN A 31 35.06 -25.02 17.63
CA GLN A 31 35.46 -24.81 19.02
C GLN A 31 35.09 -23.40 19.49
N ASP A 32 35.05 -23.20 20.80
CA ASP A 32 34.85 -21.88 21.41
C ASP A 32 36.15 -21.04 21.41
N SER A 33 36.09 -19.82 21.94
CA SER A 33 37.26 -18.91 22.07
C SER A 33 38.32 -19.42 23.05
N LYS A 34 38.02 -20.44 23.87
CA LYS A 34 38.96 -21.09 24.82
C LYS A 34 39.56 -22.35 24.22
N GLY A 35 39.12 -22.78 23.04
CA GLY A 35 39.57 -23.99 22.36
C GLY A 35 38.77 -25.25 22.76
N GLU A 36 37.68 -25.13 23.50
CA GLU A 36 36.82 -26.26 23.85
C GLU A 36 35.92 -26.65 22.66
N PRO A 37 35.80 -27.94 22.31
CA PRO A 37 35.01 -28.39 21.20
C PRO A 37 33.49 -28.19 21.45
N ILE A 38 32.80 -27.67 20.45
CA ILE A 38 31.35 -27.44 20.53
C ILE A 38 30.60 -28.60 19.86
N MET A 39 29.93 -29.42 20.68
CA MET A 39 29.11 -30.52 20.23
C MET A 39 27.73 -29.99 19.81
N GLY A 40 27.20 -30.48 18.68
CA GLY A 40 25.85 -30.13 18.19
C GLY A 40 25.75 -28.78 17.45
N ALA A 41 26.87 -28.15 17.14
CA ALA A 41 26.88 -27.00 16.25
C ALA A 41 26.42 -27.43 14.85
N VAL A 42 25.55 -26.64 14.23
CA VAL A 42 24.98 -26.91 12.92
C VAL A 42 25.80 -26.18 11.86
N VAL A 43 26.37 -26.94 10.93
CA VAL A 43 27.13 -26.45 9.78
C VAL A 43 26.29 -26.70 8.53
N ILE A 44 25.81 -25.65 7.89
CA ILE A 44 24.99 -25.74 6.66
C ILE A 44 25.63 -24.99 5.53
N VAL A 45 25.26 -25.33 4.31
CA VAL A 45 25.60 -24.53 3.13
C VAL A 45 24.60 -23.37 3.07
N LYS A 46 25.09 -22.14 3.08
CA LYS A 46 24.26 -20.93 3.02
C LYS A 46 23.35 -21.00 1.80
N ASN A 47 22.05 -20.75 2.01
CA ASN A 47 20.97 -20.87 1.01
C ASN A 47 20.60 -22.29 0.54
N GLN A 48 21.20 -23.35 1.15
CA GLN A 48 20.83 -24.75 0.90
C GLN A 48 20.60 -25.49 2.22
N PRO A 49 19.51 -25.21 2.96
CA PRO A 49 19.30 -25.75 4.31
C PRO A 49 19.15 -27.27 4.37
N GLY A 50 18.98 -27.93 3.23
CA GLY A 50 18.99 -29.39 3.11
C GLY A 50 20.38 -30.03 3.07
N LEU A 51 21.45 -29.23 2.90
CA LEU A 51 22.84 -29.67 2.92
C LEU A 51 23.53 -29.16 4.19
N GLY A 52 23.60 -30.02 5.19
CA GLY A 52 24.20 -29.69 6.48
C GLY A 52 24.75 -30.88 7.22
N SER A 53 25.58 -30.60 8.23
CA SER A 53 26.15 -31.57 9.18
C SER A 53 26.08 -30.94 10.58
N SER A 54 25.90 -31.75 11.61
CA SER A 54 26.10 -31.33 13.00
C SER A 54 27.45 -31.84 13.51
N THR A 55 28.06 -31.08 14.42
CA THR A 55 29.32 -31.48 15.05
C THR A 55 29.11 -32.61 16.07
N ASP A 56 30.07 -33.53 16.14
CA ASP A 56 30.11 -34.61 17.12
C ASP A 56 30.63 -34.15 18.49
N VAL A 57 30.84 -35.09 19.41
CA VAL A 57 31.35 -34.82 20.80
C VAL A 57 32.74 -34.16 20.82
N ASN A 58 33.51 -34.27 19.77
CA ASN A 58 34.82 -33.63 19.61
C ASN A 58 34.73 -32.35 18.78
N GLY A 59 33.54 -31.85 18.50
CA GLY A 59 33.30 -30.69 17.66
C GLY A 59 33.56 -30.94 16.17
N ALA A 60 33.81 -32.17 15.74
CA ALA A 60 34.16 -32.47 14.36
C ALA A 60 32.95 -32.55 13.45
N PHE A 61 33.11 -32.05 12.22
CA PHE A 61 32.09 -32.10 11.17
C PHE A 61 32.67 -32.48 9.81
N LYS A 62 31.82 -32.98 8.94
CA LYS A 62 32.15 -33.26 7.54
C LYS A 62 30.98 -32.84 6.64
N ILE A 63 31.24 -31.98 5.65
CA ILE A 63 30.23 -31.49 4.71
C ILE A 63 30.79 -31.49 3.28
N THR A 64 29.98 -31.90 2.31
CA THR A 64 30.30 -31.82 0.88
C THR A 64 29.52 -30.69 0.23
N THR A 65 30.21 -29.75 -0.40
CA THR A 65 29.60 -28.51 -0.94
C THR A 65 30.34 -28.04 -2.20
N GLY A 66 29.80 -27.07 -2.90
CA GLY A 66 30.47 -26.40 -4.01
C GLY A 66 31.63 -25.52 -3.54
N LYS A 67 32.70 -25.42 -4.34
CA LYS A 67 33.91 -24.65 -4.02
C LYS A 67 33.63 -23.15 -3.79
N TYR A 68 32.59 -22.61 -4.35
CA TYR A 68 32.24 -21.18 -4.24
C TYR A 68 31.12 -20.90 -3.26
N GLU A 69 30.70 -21.89 -2.50
CA GLU A 69 29.66 -21.75 -1.47
C GLU A 69 30.22 -21.16 -0.17
N ILE A 70 29.33 -20.81 0.74
CA ILE A 70 29.64 -20.31 2.07
C ILE A 70 29.10 -21.32 3.08
N LEU A 71 29.93 -21.77 4.00
CA LEU A 71 29.49 -22.54 5.15
C LEU A 71 28.99 -21.56 6.22
N GLU A 72 27.82 -21.83 6.73
CA GLU A 72 27.19 -21.12 7.83
C GLU A 72 27.20 -22.03 9.05
N VAL A 73 27.83 -21.58 10.13
CA VAL A 73 27.94 -22.33 11.38
C VAL A 73 27.13 -21.61 12.44
N THR A 74 26.20 -22.34 13.05
CA THR A 74 25.32 -21.81 14.09
C THR A 74 25.28 -22.74 15.30
N TYR A 75 25.29 -22.15 16.50
CA TYR A 75 25.08 -22.83 17.76
C TYR A 75 24.40 -21.91 18.76
N LEU A 76 23.55 -22.48 19.63
CA LEU A 76 22.79 -21.68 20.58
C LEU A 76 23.73 -20.96 21.57
N GLY A 77 23.64 -19.62 21.64
CA GLY A 77 24.48 -18.79 22.49
C GLY A 77 25.81 -18.36 21.89
N PHE A 78 26.05 -18.61 20.58
CA PHE A 78 27.24 -18.20 19.87
C PHE A 78 26.92 -17.36 18.63
N GLU A 79 27.84 -16.46 18.28
CA GLU A 79 27.74 -15.66 17.06
C GLU A 79 27.81 -16.57 15.83
N LYS A 80 26.87 -16.41 14.94
CA LYS A 80 26.87 -17.07 13.63
C LYS A 80 28.17 -16.77 12.87
N GLN A 81 28.86 -17.83 12.41
CA GLN A 81 30.07 -17.72 11.61
C GLN A 81 29.77 -18.07 10.15
N GLU A 82 30.30 -17.28 9.23
CA GLU A 82 30.24 -17.53 7.79
C GLU A 82 31.65 -17.76 7.26
N VAL A 83 31.90 -18.93 6.68
CA VAL A 83 33.19 -19.31 6.13
C VAL A 83 33.08 -19.57 4.63
N PRO A 84 33.57 -18.67 3.76
CA PRO A 84 33.62 -18.93 2.33
C PRO A 84 34.50 -20.12 2.02
N VAL A 85 33.99 -21.17 1.36
CA VAL A 85 34.73 -22.40 1.06
C VAL A 85 35.99 -22.11 0.22
N VAL A 86 35.91 -21.10 -0.66
CA VAL A 86 37.08 -20.66 -1.47
C VAL A 86 38.22 -20.12 -0.66
N SER A 87 37.98 -19.65 0.57
CA SER A 87 39.03 -19.10 1.47
C SER A 87 39.72 -20.16 2.32
N ILE A 88 39.26 -21.41 2.30
CA ILE A 88 39.80 -22.52 3.08
C ILE A 88 41.10 -23.00 2.43
N LYS A 89 42.20 -22.96 3.16
CA LYS A 89 43.50 -23.39 2.67
C LYS A 89 43.70 -24.91 2.76
N ASP A 90 43.13 -25.54 3.78
CA ASP A 90 43.15 -26.98 4.01
C ASP A 90 41.70 -27.46 4.24
N TYR A 91 41.18 -28.28 3.34
CA TYR A 91 39.82 -28.80 3.40
C TYR A 91 39.63 -29.96 4.39
N ASP A 92 40.74 -30.56 4.87
CA ASP A 92 40.69 -31.67 5.82
C ASP A 92 40.87 -31.23 7.29
N ASN A 93 41.40 -30.02 7.56
CA ASN A 93 41.69 -29.53 8.90
C ASN A 93 41.20 -28.09 9.15
N LEU A 94 39.94 -27.80 8.81
CA LEU A 94 39.35 -26.50 9.07
C LEU A 94 39.01 -26.33 10.55
N VAL A 95 39.55 -25.31 11.21
CA VAL A 95 39.19 -24.93 12.58
C VAL A 95 38.30 -23.70 12.53
N ILE A 96 37.09 -23.82 13.08
CA ILE A 96 36.13 -22.72 13.19
C ILE A 96 36.00 -22.35 14.66
N VAL A 97 36.43 -21.14 15.00
CA VAL A 97 36.32 -20.61 16.38
C VAL A 97 35.05 -19.79 16.48
N MET A 98 34.07 -20.26 17.23
CA MET A 98 32.85 -19.52 17.51
C MET A 98 33.05 -18.62 18.74
N LYS A 99 32.61 -17.39 18.62
CA LYS A 99 32.58 -16.45 19.75
C LYS A 99 31.26 -16.59 20.48
N GLU A 100 31.31 -16.62 21.81
CA GLU A 100 30.08 -16.53 22.61
C GLU A 100 29.32 -15.25 22.20
N GLN A 101 28.09 -15.40 21.84
CA GLN A 101 27.22 -14.28 21.56
C GLN A 101 26.96 -13.57 22.89
N SER A 102 27.73 -12.51 23.16
CA SER A 102 27.26 -11.54 24.14
C SER A 102 25.93 -11.03 23.58
N GLN A 103 24.83 -11.30 24.28
CA GLN A 103 23.48 -10.92 23.88
C GLN A 103 23.32 -9.39 23.91
N GLU A 104 23.99 -8.68 23.03
CA GLU A 104 23.57 -7.38 22.60
C GLU A 104 22.97 -7.53 21.20
N VAL A 105 21.70 -7.89 21.14
CA VAL A 105 20.91 -7.72 19.93
C VAL A 105 20.79 -6.22 19.70
N ASP A 106 21.75 -5.65 19.02
CA ASP A 106 21.67 -4.28 18.49
C ASP A 106 20.65 -4.26 17.34
N GLU A 107 19.38 -4.48 17.69
CA GLU A 107 18.30 -4.31 16.74
C GLU A 107 18.29 -2.86 16.28
N VAL A 108 18.52 -2.68 14.97
CA VAL A 108 18.58 -1.36 14.35
C VAL A 108 17.20 -1.00 13.82
N VAL A 109 16.78 0.21 14.11
CA VAL A 109 15.50 0.78 13.65
C VAL A 109 15.76 1.91 12.70
N VAL A 110 15.04 1.97 11.61
CA VAL A 110 15.05 3.11 10.69
C VAL A 110 14.13 4.20 11.22
N THR A 111 14.68 5.39 11.40
CA THR A 111 13.97 6.61 11.86
C THR A 111 14.21 7.76 10.88
N ALA A 112 13.66 8.95 11.16
CA ALA A 112 13.90 10.16 10.36
C ALA A 112 15.40 10.52 10.20
N SER A 113 16.18 10.25 11.23
CA SER A 113 17.64 10.46 11.26
C SER A 113 18.44 9.21 10.90
N GLY A 114 17.87 8.31 10.06
CA GLY A 114 18.57 7.11 9.61
C GLY A 114 18.44 5.93 10.57
N ALA A 115 19.37 4.97 10.43
CA ALA A 115 19.41 3.75 11.23
C ALA A 115 19.89 4.04 12.66
N GLN A 116 19.14 3.57 13.66
CA GLN A 116 19.43 3.78 15.08
C GLN A 116 19.34 2.47 15.85
N LYS A 117 20.11 2.36 16.94
CA LYS A 117 19.97 1.22 17.86
C LYS A 117 18.63 1.33 18.60
N LYS A 118 17.83 0.28 18.59
CA LYS A 118 16.52 0.20 19.29
C LYS A 118 16.63 0.62 20.76
N LYS A 119 17.74 0.30 21.39
CA LYS A 119 18.05 0.63 22.77
C LYS A 119 18.03 2.15 23.04
N THR A 120 18.50 2.97 22.11
CA THR A 120 18.65 4.42 22.29
C THR A 120 17.50 5.26 21.74
N VAL A 121 16.54 4.69 21.07
CA VAL A 121 15.35 5.42 20.56
C VAL A 121 14.36 5.67 21.69
N THR A 122 13.94 6.92 21.86
CA THR A 122 12.97 7.35 22.90
C THR A 122 11.54 7.43 22.39
N GLY A 123 11.32 7.63 21.09
CA GLY A 123 10.01 7.64 20.46
C GLY A 123 9.33 6.27 20.39
N ALA A 124 8.00 6.23 20.25
CA ALA A 124 7.22 5.03 20.04
C ALA A 124 7.28 4.57 18.57
N PHE A 125 7.93 3.46 18.33
CA PHE A 125 8.00 2.85 17.00
C PHE A 125 7.74 1.35 17.05
N THR A 126 7.41 0.79 15.91
CA THR A 126 7.35 -0.66 15.68
C THR A 126 8.04 -0.97 14.36
N THR A 127 9.05 -1.83 14.41
CA THR A 127 9.63 -2.45 13.21
C THR A 127 8.90 -3.76 12.95
N VAL A 128 8.57 -4.01 11.71
CA VAL A 128 7.84 -5.21 11.28
C VAL A 128 8.79 -6.06 10.45
N ASP A 129 8.83 -7.35 10.73
CA ASP A 129 9.52 -8.29 9.82
C ASP A 129 8.76 -8.32 8.49
N VAL A 130 9.43 -7.90 7.43
CA VAL A 130 8.86 -7.81 6.09
C VAL A 130 8.28 -9.15 5.61
N LYS A 131 8.81 -10.28 6.12
CA LYS A 131 8.27 -11.61 5.82
C LYS A 131 6.84 -11.80 6.30
N GLN A 132 6.45 -11.16 7.41
CA GLN A 132 5.08 -11.21 7.94
C GLN A 132 4.09 -10.40 7.10
N LEU A 133 4.58 -9.45 6.30
CA LEU A 133 3.76 -8.64 5.38
C LEU A 133 3.45 -9.36 4.08
N ASN A 134 3.98 -10.56 3.87
CA ASN A 134 3.82 -11.33 2.64
C ASN A 134 2.48 -12.09 2.63
N ALA A 135 1.37 -11.37 2.70
CA ALA A 135 0.04 -11.94 2.51
C ALA A 135 -0.25 -12.20 1.01
N PRO A 136 -1.16 -13.12 0.71
CA PRO A 136 -1.58 -13.39 -0.67
C PRO A 136 -2.45 -12.28 -1.27
N SER A 137 -2.33 -11.05 -0.81
CA SER A 137 -3.03 -9.87 -1.32
C SER A 137 -2.16 -9.06 -2.28
N GLY A 138 -2.77 -8.44 -3.29
CA GLY A 138 -2.11 -7.52 -4.21
C GLY A 138 -1.68 -6.20 -3.55
N ASN A 139 -2.30 -5.83 -2.43
CA ASN A 139 -2.10 -4.57 -1.71
C ASN A 139 -1.48 -4.81 -0.34
N LEU A 140 -0.40 -4.09 -0.05
CA LEU A 140 0.34 -4.22 1.20
C LEU A 140 -0.50 -3.78 2.41
N SER A 141 -1.40 -2.80 2.25
CA SER A 141 -2.27 -2.31 3.34
C SER A 141 -3.15 -3.41 3.92
N ASN A 142 -3.53 -4.42 3.13
CA ASN A 142 -4.34 -5.56 3.58
C ASN A 142 -3.56 -6.49 4.54
N SER A 143 -2.23 -6.41 4.53
CA SER A 143 -1.36 -7.22 5.39
C SER A 143 -1.03 -6.56 6.72
N LEU A 144 -1.42 -5.29 6.93
CA LEU A 144 -1.05 -4.54 8.14
C LEU A 144 -1.93 -4.89 9.35
N GLY A 145 -3.21 -5.18 9.10
CA GLY A 145 -4.17 -5.53 10.16
C GLY A 145 -3.79 -6.83 10.86
N GLY A 146 -3.74 -6.81 12.19
CA GLY A 146 -3.35 -7.96 13.01
C GLY A 146 -1.85 -8.28 13.03
N VAL A 147 -1.05 -7.74 12.10
CA VAL A 147 0.42 -7.92 12.03
C VAL A 147 1.15 -6.78 12.73
N VAL A 148 0.69 -5.55 12.54
CA VAL A 148 1.35 -4.37 13.11
C VAL A 148 0.60 -3.85 14.34
N PRO A 149 1.14 -3.99 15.55
CA PRO A 149 0.47 -3.52 16.76
C PRO A 149 0.11 -2.04 16.70
N GLY A 150 -1.15 -1.70 16.99
CA GLY A 150 -1.67 -0.33 16.99
C GLY A 150 -2.05 0.22 15.61
N ILE A 151 -2.08 -0.61 14.57
CA ILE A 151 -2.71 -0.29 13.29
C ILE A 151 -4.11 -0.90 13.25
N ILE A 152 -5.08 -0.10 12.87
CA ILE A 152 -6.46 -0.49 12.56
C ILE A 152 -6.62 -0.41 11.05
N THR A 153 -7.17 -1.44 10.43
CA THR A 153 -7.40 -1.49 8.97
C THR A 153 -8.87 -1.73 8.67
N GLN A 154 -9.34 -1.16 7.57
CA GLN A 154 -10.68 -1.40 7.06
C GLN A 154 -10.61 -1.57 5.54
N GLN A 155 -11.00 -2.73 5.05
CA GLN A 155 -11.17 -2.99 3.62
C GLN A 155 -12.64 -2.78 3.24
N LEU A 156 -12.89 -1.84 2.34
CA LEU A 156 -14.26 -1.48 1.92
C LEU A 156 -14.73 -2.26 0.70
N SER A 157 -13.83 -2.78 -0.12
CA SER A 157 -14.14 -3.51 -1.34
C SER A 157 -13.25 -4.73 -1.49
N GLY A 158 -13.76 -5.77 -2.16
CA GLY A 158 -12.97 -6.91 -2.63
C GLY A 158 -12.76 -6.89 -4.16
N GLU A 159 -13.17 -5.82 -4.85
CA GLU A 159 -13.03 -5.71 -6.30
C GLU A 159 -11.56 -5.54 -6.71
N PRO A 160 -11.10 -6.27 -7.73
CA PRO A 160 -9.73 -6.15 -8.23
C PRO A 160 -9.31 -4.70 -8.51
N GLY A 161 -8.21 -4.27 -7.88
CA GLY A 161 -7.69 -2.91 -7.99
C GLY A 161 -8.40 -1.84 -7.15
N GLU A 162 -9.50 -2.19 -6.44
CA GLU A 162 -10.19 -1.34 -5.45
C GLU A 162 -10.23 -2.01 -4.06
N ASN A 163 -9.49 -3.07 -3.88
CA ASN A 163 -9.48 -3.91 -2.69
C ASN A 163 -8.39 -3.53 -1.68
N GLN A 164 -7.88 -2.32 -1.73
CA GLN A 164 -6.97 -1.79 -0.74
C GLN A 164 -7.68 -1.50 0.58
N SER A 165 -6.95 -1.61 1.68
CA SER A 165 -7.44 -1.22 3.00
C SER A 165 -7.03 0.21 3.34
N ASP A 166 -7.95 0.98 3.89
CA ASP A 166 -7.62 2.15 4.68
C ASP A 166 -7.02 1.73 6.01
N PHE A 167 -6.11 2.51 6.55
CA PHE A 167 -5.49 2.20 7.82
C PHE A 167 -5.17 3.44 8.65
N TRP A 168 -5.22 3.27 9.98
CA TRP A 168 -4.96 4.32 10.97
C TRP A 168 -4.00 3.82 12.03
N ILE A 169 -3.13 4.71 12.50
CA ILE A 169 -2.16 4.41 13.55
C ILE A 169 -2.68 4.98 14.86
N ARG A 170 -3.04 4.10 15.82
CA ARG A 170 -3.63 4.47 17.13
C ARG A 170 -4.93 5.29 17.03
N GLY A 171 -5.66 5.20 15.90
CA GLY A 171 -6.86 5.95 15.62
C GLY A 171 -6.62 7.28 14.90
N ILE A 172 -7.66 8.11 14.83
CA ILE A 172 -7.66 9.39 14.13
C ILE A 172 -7.35 10.50 15.13
N SER A 173 -6.31 11.30 14.84
CA SER A 173 -5.87 12.41 15.69
C SER A 173 -6.31 13.79 15.20
N THR A 174 -6.97 13.85 14.04
CA THR A 174 -7.38 15.08 13.36
C THR A 174 -8.89 15.17 13.21
N PHE A 175 -9.45 16.37 13.19
CA PHE A 175 -10.88 16.59 12.97
C PHE A 175 -11.22 16.53 11.48
N GLY A 176 -11.79 15.43 11.03
CA GLY A 176 -12.56 15.32 9.80
C GLY A 176 -11.82 15.38 8.46
N ALA A 177 -10.69 16.04 8.38
CA ALA A 177 -9.94 16.19 7.15
C ALA A 177 -8.57 15.51 7.25
N ASN A 178 -8.31 14.52 6.41
CA ASN A 178 -7.06 13.76 6.37
C ASN A 178 -6.77 12.95 7.65
N ALA A 179 -7.47 11.84 7.78
CA ALA A 179 -7.23 10.86 8.84
C ALA A 179 -6.06 9.90 8.53
N SER A 180 -5.52 9.92 7.30
CA SER A 180 -4.52 8.96 6.82
C SER A 180 -3.15 9.19 7.45
N ALA A 181 -2.43 8.10 7.72
CA ALA A 181 -1.03 8.16 8.11
C ALA A 181 -0.15 8.57 6.92
N LEU A 182 0.96 9.27 7.20
CA LEU A 182 1.97 9.58 6.19
C LEU A 182 2.76 8.32 5.85
N VAL A 183 2.85 7.98 4.57
CA VAL A 183 3.69 6.88 4.09
C VAL A 183 4.90 7.45 3.34
N LEU A 184 6.09 7.10 3.79
CA LEU A 184 7.34 7.52 3.17
C LEU A 184 8.09 6.28 2.63
N VAL A 185 8.37 6.31 1.34
CA VAL A 185 9.20 5.31 0.66
C VAL A 185 10.53 5.97 0.31
N ASP A 186 11.60 5.48 0.89
CA ASP A 186 12.95 6.08 0.78
C ASP A 186 12.96 7.59 1.13
N GLY A 187 12.13 7.99 2.12
CA GLY A 187 12.01 9.35 2.60
C GLY A 187 11.04 10.25 1.83
N ILE A 188 10.43 9.77 0.75
CA ILE A 188 9.51 10.51 -0.12
C ILE A 188 8.10 9.96 0.07
N GLU A 189 7.07 10.81 0.16
CA GLU A 189 5.69 10.38 0.28
C GLU A 189 5.24 9.65 -0.99
N ARG A 190 4.87 8.39 -0.85
CA ARG A 190 4.40 7.50 -1.91
C ARG A 190 3.41 6.49 -1.37
N SER A 191 2.61 5.89 -2.26
CA SER A 191 1.68 4.83 -1.86
C SER A 191 2.43 3.55 -1.49
N LEU A 192 2.00 2.91 -0.40
CA LEU A 192 2.56 1.61 0.01
C LEU A 192 1.99 0.43 -0.80
N ASN A 193 0.79 0.58 -1.39
CA ASN A 193 0.09 -0.51 -2.08
C ASN A 193 0.68 -0.83 -3.46
N GLU A 194 1.52 0.05 -3.99
CA GLU A 194 2.11 -0.07 -5.31
C GLU A 194 3.49 -0.73 -5.31
N ILE A 195 4.02 -1.02 -4.11
CA ILE A 195 5.36 -1.61 -3.94
C ILE A 195 5.22 -3.11 -3.70
N PRO A 196 5.90 -3.98 -4.47
CA PRO A 196 6.03 -5.38 -4.14
C PRO A 196 6.71 -5.57 -2.78
N VAL A 197 6.17 -6.45 -1.94
CA VAL A 197 6.74 -6.73 -0.59
C VAL A 197 8.19 -7.17 -0.68
N GLU A 198 8.52 -7.89 -1.73
CA GLU A 198 9.87 -8.40 -2.00
C GLU A 198 10.90 -7.31 -2.30
N ASP A 199 10.46 -6.08 -2.68
CA ASP A 199 11.35 -4.93 -2.88
C ASP A 199 11.61 -4.15 -1.58
N ILE A 200 10.94 -4.51 -0.49
CA ILE A 200 11.06 -3.84 0.81
C ILE A 200 12.22 -4.46 1.59
N GLU A 201 13.09 -3.59 2.12
CA GLU A 201 14.18 -3.94 3.03
C GLU A 201 13.73 -3.82 4.49
N SER A 202 13.07 -2.69 4.83
CA SER A 202 12.57 -2.43 6.18
C SER A 202 11.22 -1.73 6.18
N PHE A 203 10.42 -2.05 7.18
CA PHE A 203 9.11 -1.45 7.42
C PHE A 203 9.03 -1.02 8.89
N SER A 204 8.85 0.28 9.12
CA SER A 204 8.78 0.85 10.47
C SER A 204 7.58 1.78 10.59
N VAL A 205 6.94 1.79 11.76
CA VAL A 205 5.79 2.64 12.06
C VAL A 205 6.10 3.53 13.25
N LEU A 206 6.05 4.84 13.06
CA LEU A 206 6.23 5.86 14.08
C LEU A 206 4.85 6.28 14.60
N LYS A 207 4.66 6.22 15.93
CA LYS A 207 3.33 6.28 16.53
C LYS A 207 3.09 7.48 17.45
N ASP A 208 4.13 8.12 17.97
CA ASP A 208 4.05 9.26 18.89
C ASP A 208 4.54 10.57 18.26
N ALA A 209 4.24 11.68 18.91
CA ALA A 209 4.62 13.01 18.44
C ALA A 209 6.14 13.19 18.39
N SER A 210 6.89 12.63 19.33
CA SER A 210 8.35 12.74 19.36
C SER A 210 8.98 12.10 18.11
N ALA A 211 8.55 10.89 17.75
CA ALA A 211 9.05 10.22 16.55
C ALA A 211 8.60 10.90 15.24
N THR A 212 7.46 11.60 15.24
CA THR A 212 6.86 12.17 14.03
C THR A 212 7.07 13.69 13.85
N ALA A 213 7.51 14.42 14.88
CA ALA A 213 7.66 15.87 14.84
C ALA A 213 8.56 16.38 13.71
N VAL A 214 9.59 15.62 13.35
CA VAL A 214 10.50 15.94 12.23
C VAL A 214 9.77 16.04 10.89
N TYR A 215 8.60 15.40 10.75
CA TYR A 215 7.76 15.45 9.54
C TYR A 215 6.70 16.55 9.58
N GLY A 216 6.71 17.38 10.64
CA GLY A 216 5.83 18.55 10.78
C GLY A 216 4.34 18.18 10.76
N ASN A 217 3.53 18.95 10.02
CA ASN A 217 2.09 18.77 9.90
C ASN A 217 1.67 17.43 9.27
N ARG A 218 2.55 16.82 8.51
CA ARG A 218 2.25 15.54 7.81
C ARG A 218 2.31 14.34 8.76
N GLY A 219 3.02 14.47 9.91
CA GLY A 219 3.18 13.41 10.90
C GLY A 219 2.03 13.28 11.91
N ALA A 220 0.97 14.08 11.83
CA ALA A 220 -0.08 14.15 12.84
C ALA A 220 -0.78 12.82 13.11
N ASN A 221 -1.05 12.02 12.09
CA ASN A 221 -1.71 10.71 12.19
C ASN A 221 -0.74 9.51 12.21
N GLY A 222 0.55 9.76 12.51
CA GLY A 222 1.61 8.76 12.48
C GLY A 222 2.29 8.66 11.12
N VAL A 223 3.42 7.97 11.08
CA VAL A 223 4.26 7.83 9.89
C VAL A 223 4.66 6.39 9.67
N VAL A 224 4.52 5.91 8.44
CA VAL A 224 5.05 4.63 7.97
C VAL A 224 6.31 4.91 7.17
N LEU A 225 7.42 4.31 7.57
CA LEU A 225 8.70 4.38 6.87
C LEU A 225 8.98 3.06 6.17
N ILE A 226 9.14 3.12 4.86
CA ILE A 226 9.51 1.98 4.03
C ILE A 226 10.86 2.29 3.38
N THR A 227 11.82 1.39 3.57
CA THR A 227 13.09 1.44 2.86
C THR A 227 13.09 0.35 1.81
N THR A 228 13.45 0.68 0.58
CA THR A 228 13.54 -0.29 -0.49
C THR A 228 14.92 -0.95 -0.54
N LYS A 229 14.99 -2.17 -1.05
CA LYS A 229 16.23 -2.93 -1.18
C LYS A 229 17.25 -2.18 -2.03
N LYS A 230 18.49 -2.20 -1.57
CA LYS A 230 19.66 -1.63 -2.25
C LYS A 230 20.57 -2.75 -2.74
N GLY A 231 21.51 -2.40 -3.61
CA GLY A 231 22.55 -3.32 -4.05
C GLY A 231 23.49 -3.71 -2.91
N GLU A 232 24.05 -4.92 -3.00
CA GLU A 232 25.04 -5.42 -2.07
C GLU A 232 26.34 -5.77 -2.82
N LYS A 233 27.47 -5.64 -2.13
CA LYS A 233 28.76 -6.08 -2.69
C LYS A 233 28.79 -7.59 -2.83
N GLY A 234 29.25 -8.09 -3.95
CA GLY A 234 29.42 -9.50 -4.20
C GLY A 234 29.00 -9.92 -5.60
N LYS A 235 29.02 -11.24 -5.83
CA LYS A 235 28.51 -11.83 -7.08
C LYS A 235 27.01 -11.55 -7.24
N ILE A 236 26.56 -11.53 -8.46
CA ILE A 236 25.15 -11.38 -8.80
C ILE A 236 24.33 -12.48 -8.13
N ARG A 237 23.36 -12.09 -7.31
CA ARG A 237 22.32 -12.98 -6.77
C ARG A 237 21.04 -12.75 -7.52
N ILE A 238 20.44 -13.83 -8.01
CA ILE A 238 19.15 -13.84 -8.71
C ILE A 238 18.12 -14.44 -7.75
N SER A 239 17.02 -13.74 -7.56
CA SER A 239 15.90 -14.21 -6.74
C SER A 239 14.63 -14.18 -7.57
N GLY A 240 13.92 -15.31 -7.63
CA GLY A 240 12.66 -15.44 -8.33
C GLY A 240 11.57 -15.97 -7.43
N LYS A 241 10.34 -15.48 -7.60
CA LYS A 241 9.16 -15.92 -6.86
C LYS A 241 7.97 -16.02 -7.78
N LEU A 242 7.24 -17.14 -7.69
CA LEU A 242 5.97 -17.35 -8.36
C LEU A 242 4.93 -17.73 -7.32
N GLN A 243 3.77 -17.10 -7.38
CA GLN A 243 2.64 -17.40 -6.51
C GLN A 243 1.37 -17.50 -7.33
N TYR A 244 0.55 -18.49 -7.00
CA TYR A 244 -0.83 -18.62 -7.44
C TYR A 244 -1.73 -18.52 -6.22
N GLY A 245 -2.80 -17.76 -6.31
CA GLY A 245 -3.83 -17.63 -5.31
C GLY A 245 -5.21 -17.86 -5.93
N TYR A 246 -6.13 -18.35 -5.13
CA TYR A 246 -7.54 -18.40 -5.47
C TYR A 246 -8.31 -17.63 -4.41
N ASN A 247 -8.86 -16.49 -4.82
CA ASN A 247 -9.65 -15.63 -3.96
C ASN A 247 -11.08 -16.15 -3.95
N GLN A 248 -11.54 -16.58 -2.80
CA GLN A 248 -12.92 -17.04 -2.62
C GLN A 248 -13.75 -15.91 -2.03
N THR A 249 -15.01 -15.78 -2.49
CA THR A 249 -15.96 -14.87 -1.87
C THR A 249 -16.15 -15.22 -0.41
N GLY A 250 -16.13 -14.21 0.46
CA GLY A 250 -16.44 -14.38 1.86
C GLY A 250 -17.93 -14.72 2.07
N LYS A 251 -18.46 -14.39 3.24
CA LYS A 251 -19.86 -14.61 3.54
C LYS A 251 -20.72 -13.64 2.75
N LEU A 252 -21.54 -14.17 1.84
CA LEU A 252 -22.60 -13.43 1.14
C LEU A 252 -23.92 -13.61 1.89
N PRO A 253 -24.86 -12.64 1.80
CA PRO A 253 -26.19 -12.82 2.31
C PRO A 253 -26.90 -14.00 1.61
N GLU A 254 -27.67 -14.75 2.34
CA GLU A 254 -28.57 -15.75 1.78
C GLU A 254 -29.91 -15.09 1.49
N TYR A 255 -30.36 -15.17 0.26
CA TYR A 255 -31.62 -14.59 -0.17
C TYR A 255 -32.73 -15.65 -0.24
N ALA A 256 -33.93 -15.26 0.10
CA ALA A 256 -35.12 -16.10 -0.04
C ALA A 256 -35.40 -16.38 -1.52
N ASN A 257 -35.90 -17.57 -1.86
CA ASN A 257 -36.47 -17.86 -3.17
C ASN A 257 -37.80 -17.15 -3.36
N ALA A 258 -38.36 -17.20 -4.57
CA ALA A 258 -39.61 -16.51 -4.91
C ALA A 258 -40.81 -16.89 -4.00
N SER A 259 -40.95 -18.20 -3.69
CA SER A 259 -42.07 -18.71 -2.86
C SER A 259 -41.94 -18.21 -1.41
N ASP A 260 -40.76 -18.34 -0.82
CA ASP A 260 -40.52 -17.86 0.55
C ASP A 260 -40.64 -16.34 0.64
N TYR A 261 -40.09 -15.62 -0.35
CA TYR A 261 -40.22 -14.16 -0.42
C TYR A 261 -41.70 -13.73 -0.45
N ALA A 262 -42.54 -14.33 -1.32
CA ALA A 262 -43.94 -13.97 -1.44
C ALA A 262 -44.71 -14.25 -0.14
N ARG A 263 -44.50 -15.42 0.46
CA ARG A 263 -45.08 -15.79 1.75
C ARG A 263 -44.70 -14.79 2.86
N LEU A 264 -43.41 -14.52 3.02
CA LEU A 264 -42.91 -13.59 4.04
C LEU A 264 -43.37 -12.14 3.80
N ALA A 265 -43.48 -11.71 2.53
CA ALA A 265 -44.02 -10.40 2.18
C ALA A 265 -45.48 -10.27 2.60
N ASN A 266 -46.30 -11.32 2.38
CA ASN A 266 -47.68 -11.35 2.84
C ASN A 266 -47.79 -11.33 4.35
N GLU A 267 -47.00 -12.14 5.07
CA GLU A 267 -46.95 -12.14 6.53
C GLU A 267 -46.55 -10.76 7.10
N ALA A 268 -45.56 -10.10 6.50
CA ALA A 268 -45.14 -8.76 6.91
C ALA A 268 -46.21 -7.69 6.72
N ARG A 269 -47.06 -7.80 5.68
CA ARG A 269 -48.16 -6.90 5.44
C ARG A 269 -49.32 -7.16 6.38
N LEU A 270 -49.68 -8.43 6.57
CA LEU A 270 -50.74 -8.81 7.51
C LEU A 270 -50.43 -8.38 8.95
N ALA A 271 -49.16 -8.52 9.38
CA ALA A 271 -48.69 -8.04 10.68
C ALA A 271 -48.83 -6.50 10.85
N ARG A 272 -48.96 -5.77 9.75
CA ARG A 272 -49.22 -4.32 9.71
C ARG A 272 -50.67 -3.96 9.43
N TYR A 273 -51.57 -4.92 9.50
CA TYR A 273 -52.99 -4.77 9.14
C TYR A 273 -53.24 -4.28 7.71
N GLN A 274 -52.36 -4.68 6.77
CA GLN A 274 -52.47 -4.39 5.35
C GLN A 274 -52.92 -5.65 4.60
N SER A 275 -53.57 -5.47 3.45
CA SER A 275 -53.95 -6.59 2.56
C SER A 275 -52.67 -7.32 2.08
N PRO A 276 -52.75 -8.65 1.89
CA PRO A 276 -51.66 -9.41 1.27
C PRO A 276 -51.20 -8.78 -0.03
N LEU A 277 -49.91 -8.91 -0.34
CA LEU A 277 -49.33 -8.44 -1.58
C LEU A 277 -49.62 -9.39 -2.75
N TYR A 278 -49.66 -10.69 -2.44
CA TYR A 278 -49.91 -11.78 -3.37
C TYR A 278 -51.18 -12.53 -2.92
N SER A 279 -52.11 -12.77 -3.86
CA SER A 279 -53.30 -13.60 -3.63
C SER A 279 -52.92 -15.09 -3.50
N ASP A 280 -53.83 -15.92 -3.03
CA ASP A 280 -53.62 -17.38 -2.93
C ASP A 280 -53.37 -18.03 -4.31
N GLU A 281 -54.01 -17.50 -5.33
CA GLU A 281 -53.81 -17.94 -6.72
C GLU A 281 -52.39 -17.57 -7.22
N GLU A 282 -51.93 -16.35 -6.96
CA GLU A 282 -50.58 -15.91 -7.29
C GLU A 282 -49.53 -16.70 -6.52
N LEU A 283 -49.74 -16.98 -5.23
CA LEU A 283 -48.87 -17.85 -4.44
C LEU A 283 -48.76 -19.27 -5.05
N TYR A 284 -49.87 -19.82 -5.53
CA TYR A 284 -49.88 -21.11 -6.20
C TYR A 284 -49.08 -21.08 -7.52
N ILE A 285 -49.24 -20.03 -8.34
CA ILE A 285 -48.47 -19.82 -9.57
C ILE A 285 -46.98 -19.72 -9.26
N ILE A 286 -46.60 -18.91 -8.25
CA ILE A 286 -45.21 -18.72 -7.82
C ILE A 286 -44.58 -20.03 -7.32
N GLN A 287 -45.29 -20.74 -6.43
CA GLN A 287 -44.82 -21.98 -5.83
C GLN A 287 -44.57 -23.06 -6.88
N ASN A 288 -45.40 -23.15 -7.90
CA ASN A 288 -45.31 -24.14 -8.96
C ASN A 288 -44.58 -23.64 -10.21
N ASN A 289 -44.04 -22.42 -10.19
CA ASN A 289 -43.33 -21.77 -11.30
C ASN A 289 -44.09 -21.85 -12.64
N LEU A 290 -45.39 -21.55 -12.60
CA LEU A 290 -46.29 -21.71 -13.77
C LEU A 290 -46.17 -20.56 -14.78
N ASP A 291 -45.76 -19.37 -14.36
CA ASP A 291 -45.53 -18.21 -15.23
C ASP A 291 -44.21 -17.53 -14.88
N PRO A 292 -43.07 -18.01 -15.43
CA PRO A 292 -41.75 -17.44 -15.11
C PRO A 292 -41.51 -16.05 -15.71
N ASP A 293 -42.36 -15.52 -16.57
CA ASP A 293 -42.29 -14.13 -17.02
C ASP A 293 -42.87 -13.18 -15.97
N LEU A 294 -44.12 -13.43 -15.54
CA LEU A 294 -44.82 -12.53 -14.61
C LEU A 294 -44.48 -12.82 -13.16
N TYR A 295 -44.15 -14.07 -12.82
CA TYR A 295 -43.78 -14.52 -11.48
C TYR A 295 -42.44 -15.29 -11.52
N PRO A 296 -41.34 -14.62 -11.84
CA PRO A 296 -40.03 -15.28 -11.97
C PRO A 296 -39.50 -15.76 -10.61
N ASN A 297 -38.55 -16.67 -10.67
CA ASN A 297 -37.77 -17.10 -9.51
C ASN A 297 -36.27 -17.00 -9.87
N VAL A 298 -35.70 -15.80 -9.75
CA VAL A 298 -34.34 -15.52 -10.17
C VAL A 298 -33.41 -15.44 -8.95
N ASP A 299 -32.43 -16.33 -8.91
CA ASP A 299 -31.28 -16.18 -8.03
C ASP A 299 -30.23 -15.28 -8.70
N TRP A 300 -30.28 -14.00 -8.35
CA TRP A 300 -29.37 -12.99 -8.90
C TRP A 300 -27.92 -13.24 -8.48
N GLN A 301 -27.70 -13.85 -7.30
CA GLN A 301 -26.37 -14.14 -6.79
C GLN A 301 -25.68 -15.23 -7.62
N ASP A 302 -26.33 -16.38 -7.79
CA ASP A 302 -25.77 -17.47 -8.63
C ASP A 302 -25.65 -17.06 -10.10
N LEU A 303 -26.61 -16.26 -10.59
CA LEU A 303 -26.58 -15.77 -11.97
C LEU A 303 -25.37 -14.87 -12.26
N MET A 304 -24.95 -14.04 -11.30
CA MET A 304 -23.97 -12.98 -11.50
C MET A 304 -22.57 -13.31 -10.99
N LEU A 305 -22.45 -14.12 -9.93
CA LEU A 305 -21.21 -14.31 -9.21
C LEU A 305 -20.61 -15.72 -9.39
N LYS A 306 -19.31 -15.78 -9.48
CA LYS A 306 -18.51 -16.99 -9.34
C LYS A 306 -18.20 -17.23 -7.88
N ASN A 307 -17.89 -18.46 -7.50
CA ASN A 307 -17.46 -18.80 -6.14
C ASN A 307 -16.09 -18.23 -5.78
N GLY A 308 -15.33 -17.78 -6.76
CA GLY A 308 -14.02 -17.17 -6.56
C GLY A 308 -13.33 -16.86 -7.88
N ALA A 309 -12.13 -16.32 -7.78
CA ALA A 309 -11.33 -15.88 -8.90
C ALA A 309 -9.82 -16.12 -8.66
N SER A 310 -9.08 -16.28 -9.74
CA SER A 310 -7.64 -16.53 -9.71
C SER A 310 -6.84 -15.25 -9.54
N GLN A 311 -5.70 -15.37 -8.85
CA GLN A 311 -4.67 -14.34 -8.85
C GLN A 311 -3.30 -14.97 -9.11
N TYR A 312 -2.43 -14.22 -9.77
CA TYR A 312 -1.07 -14.65 -10.11
C TYR A 312 -0.08 -13.54 -9.72
N ARG A 313 1.05 -13.97 -9.16
CA ARG A 313 2.18 -13.06 -8.89
C ARG A 313 3.46 -13.71 -9.36
N ALA A 314 4.27 -12.95 -10.09
CA ALA A 314 5.61 -13.33 -10.48
C ALA A 314 6.55 -12.18 -10.16
N GLN A 315 7.75 -12.48 -9.62
CA GLN A 315 8.79 -11.49 -9.38
C GLN A 315 10.15 -12.08 -9.68
N LEU A 316 11.02 -11.24 -10.22
CA LEU A 316 12.43 -11.52 -10.47
C LEU A 316 13.26 -10.33 -10.00
N SER A 317 14.33 -10.60 -9.26
CA SER A 317 15.25 -9.55 -8.84
C SER A 317 16.71 -9.97 -8.96
N PHE A 318 17.57 -8.96 -9.16
CA PHE A 318 19.01 -9.10 -9.32
C PHE A 318 19.68 -8.14 -8.34
N THR A 319 20.59 -8.67 -7.52
CA THR A 319 21.37 -7.89 -6.55
C THR A 319 22.84 -8.20 -6.76
N GLY A 320 23.68 -7.17 -6.78
CA GLY A 320 25.10 -7.35 -6.94
C GLY A 320 25.88 -6.04 -6.88
N GLY A 321 27.18 -6.13 -7.08
CA GLY A 321 28.05 -4.97 -7.18
C GLY A 321 29.47 -5.18 -6.68
N GLY A 322 30.28 -4.17 -6.87
CA GLY A 322 31.68 -4.11 -6.42
C GLY A 322 31.90 -3.01 -5.40
N ASP A 323 33.16 -2.60 -5.25
CA ASP A 323 33.56 -1.56 -4.31
C ASP A 323 33.08 -0.17 -4.71
N ASN A 324 32.97 0.11 -6.01
CA ASN A 324 32.63 1.42 -6.52
C ASN A 324 31.12 1.61 -6.75
N ALA A 325 30.40 0.51 -7.06
CA ALA A 325 28.97 0.58 -7.30
C ALA A 325 28.27 -0.71 -6.93
N THR A 326 27.08 -0.60 -6.36
CA THR A 326 26.16 -1.69 -6.08
C THR A 326 24.82 -1.41 -6.70
N TYR A 327 24.09 -2.46 -7.08
CA TYR A 327 22.79 -2.32 -7.75
C TYR A 327 21.78 -3.36 -7.27
N TYR A 328 20.53 -2.96 -7.26
CA TYR A 328 19.36 -3.80 -7.13
C TYR A 328 18.41 -3.50 -8.28
N VAL A 329 17.99 -4.52 -9.02
CA VAL A 329 17.02 -4.39 -10.12
C VAL A 329 15.94 -5.44 -9.93
N SER A 330 14.67 -5.05 -10.03
CA SER A 330 13.54 -5.97 -9.95
C SER A 330 12.48 -5.68 -10.98
N GLY A 331 11.74 -6.73 -11.35
CA GLY A 331 10.51 -6.67 -12.10
C GLY A 331 9.48 -7.59 -11.48
N ALA A 332 8.23 -7.13 -11.37
CA ALA A 332 7.14 -7.92 -10.83
C ALA A 332 5.89 -7.79 -11.70
N TYR A 333 5.13 -8.88 -11.76
CA TYR A 333 3.83 -8.96 -12.40
C TYR A 333 2.81 -9.43 -11.38
N PHE A 334 1.66 -8.80 -11.35
CA PHE A 334 0.51 -9.18 -10.55
C PHE A 334 -0.75 -9.14 -11.41
N ASN A 335 -1.55 -10.18 -11.36
CA ASN A 335 -2.86 -10.26 -11.99
C ASN A 335 -3.88 -10.73 -10.99
N GLU A 336 -5.06 -10.12 -11.02
CA GLU A 336 -6.21 -10.49 -10.21
C GLU A 336 -7.48 -10.40 -11.06
N ASP A 337 -8.24 -11.50 -11.08
CA ASP A 337 -9.52 -11.58 -11.74
C ASP A 337 -10.67 -11.31 -10.77
N GLY A 338 -11.75 -10.74 -11.27
CA GLY A 338 -12.99 -10.52 -10.53
C GLY A 338 -13.91 -11.73 -10.55
N ILE A 339 -14.90 -11.68 -9.68
CA ILE A 339 -15.87 -12.76 -9.45
C ILE A 339 -17.12 -12.68 -10.34
N TYR A 340 -17.23 -11.70 -11.24
CA TYR A 340 -18.38 -11.58 -12.10
C TYR A 340 -18.46 -12.68 -13.16
N ARG A 341 -19.63 -13.26 -13.38
CA ARG A 341 -19.91 -14.18 -14.48
C ARG A 341 -20.15 -13.39 -15.77
N THR A 342 -19.13 -13.33 -16.61
CA THR A 342 -19.27 -12.68 -17.92
C THR A 342 -20.05 -13.54 -18.90
N ARG A 343 -20.81 -12.89 -19.79
CA ARG A 343 -21.54 -13.54 -20.88
C ARG A 343 -20.80 -13.30 -22.21
N SER A 344 -19.59 -13.83 -22.31
CA SER A 344 -18.74 -13.63 -23.49
C SER A 344 -19.36 -14.13 -24.80
N ALA A 345 -20.24 -15.13 -24.73
CA ALA A 345 -21.01 -15.61 -25.88
C ALA A 345 -22.04 -14.57 -26.37
N GLU A 346 -22.60 -13.75 -25.47
CA GLU A 346 -23.56 -12.70 -25.81
C GLU A 346 -22.85 -11.36 -26.11
N ASN A 347 -21.69 -11.13 -25.50
CA ASN A 347 -20.91 -9.91 -25.65
C ASN A 347 -19.53 -10.25 -26.23
N LYS A 348 -19.11 -9.64 -27.28
CA LYS A 348 -17.77 -9.84 -27.87
C LYS A 348 -16.66 -9.13 -27.08
N TYR A 349 -16.89 -8.81 -25.81
CA TYR A 349 -15.94 -8.13 -24.91
C TYR A 349 -16.08 -8.67 -23.47
N ASN A 350 -15.02 -8.47 -22.69
CA ASN A 350 -15.01 -8.86 -21.27
C ASN A 350 -15.63 -7.78 -20.41
N THR A 351 -16.53 -8.15 -19.52
CA THR A 351 -17.19 -7.28 -18.53
C THR A 351 -16.81 -7.66 -17.10
N ASN A 352 -15.90 -8.60 -16.89
CA ASN A 352 -15.36 -8.87 -15.56
C ASN A 352 -14.42 -7.74 -15.13
N SER A 353 -14.37 -7.46 -13.84
CA SER A 353 -13.28 -6.64 -13.29
C SER A 353 -11.99 -7.45 -13.36
N THR A 354 -10.97 -6.91 -14.01
CA THR A 354 -9.64 -7.50 -14.07
C THR A 354 -8.60 -6.44 -13.73
N TYR A 355 -7.55 -6.84 -13.05
CA TYR A 355 -6.47 -5.95 -12.66
C TYR A 355 -5.11 -6.60 -12.96
N GLU A 356 -4.31 -5.93 -13.78
CA GLU A 356 -2.94 -6.33 -14.10
C GLU A 356 -1.99 -5.20 -13.71
N ARG A 357 -0.90 -5.54 -13.01
CA ARG A 357 0.13 -4.58 -12.63
C ARG A 357 1.52 -5.12 -12.94
N TYR A 358 2.31 -4.30 -13.60
CA TYR A 358 3.71 -4.54 -13.89
C TYR A 358 4.53 -3.53 -13.09
N ASN A 359 5.31 -3.99 -12.12
CA ASN A 359 6.22 -3.15 -11.36
C ASN A 359 7.64 -3.28 -11.89
N TYR A 360 8.39 -2.21 -11.80
CA TYR A 360 9.83 -2.19 -12.08
C TYR A 360 10.54 -1.32 -11.05
N ARG A 361 11.77 -1.71 -10.68
CA ARG A 361 12.63 -0.94 -9.78
C ARG A 361 14.10 -1.16 -10.14
N ALA A 362 14.88 -0.07 -10.08
CA ALA A 362 16.33 -0.10 -10.19
C ALA A 362 16.91 0.89 -9.18
N ASN A 363 17.69 0.39 -8.22
CA ASN A 363 18.39 1.17 -7.23
C ASN A 363 19.90 0.95 -7.42
N THR A 364 20.63 2.04 -7.61
CA THR A 364 22.10 2.00 -7.77
C THR A 364 22.74 2.94 -6.76
N THR A 365 23.76 2.47 -6.06
CA THR A 365 24.56 3.27 -5.13
C THR A 365 26.02 3.27 -5.64
N MET A 366 26.59 4.46 -5.80
CA MET A 366 27.93 4.67 -6.37
C MET A 366 28.80 5.41 -5.35
N ASN A 367 29.94 4.86 -5.01
CA ASN A 367 30.96 5.50 -4.21
C ASN A 367 31.82 6.39 -5.14
N ILE A 368 31.46 7.65 -5.31
CA ILE A 368 32.19 8.60 -6.20
C ILE A 368 33.56 8.89 -5.64
N THR A 369 33.64 9.10 -4.32
CA THR A 369 34.89 9.20 -3.56
C THR A 369 34.72 8.43 -2.24
N ARG A 370 35.77 8.41 -1.39
CA ARG A 370 35.67 7.81 -0.04
C ARG A 370 34.70 8.55 0.88
N SER A 371 34.38 9.80 0.57
CA SER A 371 33.50 10.65 1.37
C SER A 371 32.20 11.01 0.66
N THR A 372 32.05 10.69 -0.64
CA THR A 372 30.90 11.07 -1.46
C THR A 372 30.22 9.81 -2.01
N VAL A 373 28.94 9.66 -1.71
CA VAL A 373 28.09 8.56 -2.20
C VAL A 373 26.93 9.15 -2.99
N LEU A 374 26.74 8.68 -4.21
CA LEU A 374 25.58 9.02 -5.06
C LEU A 374 24.67 7.81 -5.15
N SER A 375 23.40 7.99 -4.79
CA SER A 375 22.37 6.97 -4.96
C SER A 375 21.33 7.44 -5.96
N VAL A 376 20.98 6.55 -6.89
CA VAL A 376 19.94 6.80 -7.91
C VAL A 376 18.92 5.66 -7.81
N GLY A 377 17.66 6.03 -7.63
CA GLY A 377 16.53 5.12 -7.63
C GLY A 377 15.55 5.47 -8.74
N ILE A 378 15.11 4.48 -9.49
CA ILE A 378 14.03 4.58 -10.48
C ILE A 378 13.07 3.43 -10.19
N GLY A 379 11.79 3.72 -10.07
CA GLY A 379 10.76 2.72 -9.88
C GLY A 379 9.43 3.15 -10.47
N GLY A 380 8.47 2.26 -10.42
CA GLY A 380 7.12 2.57 -10.86
C GLY A 380 6.32 1.36 -11.26
N TYR A 381 5.20 1.65 -11.92
CA TYR A 381 4.30 0.59 -12.38
C TYR A 381 3.55 0.99 -13.65
N LEU A 382 3.06 -0.04 -14.34
CA LEU A 382 2.03 0.04 -15.37
C LEU A 382 0.84 -0.80 -14.88
N ILE A 383 -0.36 -0.24 -14.94
CA ILE A 383 -1.60 -0.93 -14.57
C ILE A 383 -2.53 -0.94 -15.78
N ASN A 384 -3.13 -2.11 -16.03
CA ASN A 384 -4.26 -2.30 -16.93
C ASN A 384 -5.45 -2.82 -16.13
N ARG A 385 -6.57 -2.14 -16.22
CA ARG A 385 -7.82 -2.58 -15.61
C ARG A 385 -8.93 -2.65 -16.64
N THR A 386 -9.78 -3.66 -16.52
CA THR A 386 -11.04 -3.72 -17.23
C THR A 386 -12.16 -3.78 -16.21
N GLN A 387 -13.25 -3.07 -16.48
CA GLN A 387 -14.42 -3.02 -15.62
C GLN A 387 -15.70 -3.02 -16.48
N PRO A 388 -16.88 -3.39 -15.90
CA PRO A 388 -18.16 -3.19 -16.55
C PRO A 388 -18.39 -1.73 -16.96
N GLY A 389 -19.28 -1.47 -17.91
CA GLY A 389 -19.65 -0.12 -18.31
C GLY A 389 -20.37 0.67 -17.22
N SER A 390 -21.18 -0.01 -16.41
CA SER A 390 -21.80 0.56 -15.19
C SER A 390 -20.81 0.51 -14.03
N THR A 391 -21.02 1.38 -13.05
CA THR A 391 -20.19 1.38 -11.83
C THR A 391 -20.51 0.17 -10.95
N SER A 392 -19.52 -0.30 -10.17
CA SER A 392 -19.75 -1.37 -9.20
C SER A 392 -20.82 -0.99 -8.17
N ALA A 393 -20.87 0.29 -7.77
CA ALA A 393 -21.90 0.80 -6.86
C ALA A 393 -23.32 0.62 -7.45
N ASP A 394 -23.53 0.93 -8.74
CA ASP A 394 -24.82 0.76 -9.41
C ASP A 394 -25.21 -0.71 -9.54
N ILE A 395 -24.23 -1.58 -9.87
CA ILE A 395 -24.44 -3.02 -9.99
C ILE A 395 -24.86 -3.62 -8.65
N TRP A 396 -24.11 -3.34 -7.57
CA TRP A 396 -24.40 -3.87 -6.23
C TRP A 396 -25.66 -3.25 -5.62
N LYS A 397 -25.96 -1.99 -5.91
CA LYS A 397 -27.23 -1.36 -5.54
C LYS A 397 -28.40 -2.09 -6.20
N ALA A 398 -28.35 -2.29 -7.52
CA ALA A 398 -29.38 -3.04 -8.23
C ALA A 398 -29.49 -4.47 -7.68
N PHE A 399 -28.38 -5.16 -7.41
CA PHE A 399 -28.37 -6.48 -6.82
C PHE A 399 -29.10 -6.54 -5.47
N SER A 400 -28.94 -5.54 -4.61
CA SER A 400 -29.62 -5.47 -3.30
C SER A 400 -31.10 -5.06 -3.39
N GLU A 401 -31.50 -4.36 -4.45
CA GLU A 401 -32.88 -3.89 -4.65
C GLU A 401 -33.76 -4.90 -5.37
N TYR A 402 -33.18 -5.84 -6.14
CA TYR A 402 -33.94 -6.81 -6.92
C TYR A 402 -34.27 -8.04 -6.09
N THR A 403 -35.56 -8.35 -5.99
CA THR A 403 -36.08 -9.58 -5.40
C THR A 403 -36.14 -10.70 -6.43
N PRO A 404 -36.27 -11.97 -6.03
CA PRO A 404 -36.45 -13.09 -6.98
C PRO A 404 -37.65 -12.92 -7.92
N LEU A 405 -38.69 -12.16 -7.46
CA LEU A 405 -39.95 -11.92 -8.17
C LEU A 405 -39.98 -10.61 -8.97
N THR A 406 -38.90 -9.79 -8.92
CA THR A 406 -38.95 -8.45 -9.53
C THR A 406 -39.12 -8.53 -11.06
N THR A 407 -38.33 -9.38 -11.73
CA THR A 407 -38.41 -9.58 -13.19
C THR A 407 -37.57 -10.82 -13.58
N PRO A 408 -37.90 -11.50 -14.68
CA PRO A 408 -37.03 -12.56 -15.21
C PRO A 408 -35.71 -11.95 -15.70
N ARG A 409 -34.71 -12.80 -15.89
CA ARG A 409 -33.45 -12.43 -16.53
C ARG A 409 -33.64 -11.77 -17.90
N LYS A 410 -34.43 -12.40 -18.73
CA LYS A 410 -34.96 -11.93 -20.03
C LYS A 410 -36.39 -12.39 -20.14
N TRP A 411 -37.22 -11.63 -20.84
CA TRP A 411 -38.56 -12.09 -21.21
C TRP A 411 -38.45 -13.37 -22.05
N SER A 412 -39.43 -14.23 -21.99
CA SER A 412 -39.48 -15.48 -22.80
C SER A 412 -39.31 -15.21 -24.30
N THR A 413 -39.61 -14.04 -24.75
CA THR A 413 -39.44 -13.52 -26.11
C THR A 413 -38.03 -13.01 -26.41
N GLY A 414 -37.10 -13.05 -25.42
CA GLY A 414 -35.67 -12.77 -25.57
C GLY A 414 -35.22 -11.33 -25.27
N GLN A 415 -36.18 -10.39 -25.05
CA GLN A 415 -35.85 -8.99 -24.77
C GLN A 415 -35.37 -8.79 -23.33
N TRP A 416 -34.61 -7.71 -23.12
CA TRP A 416 -34.15 -7.29 -21.82
C TRP A 416 -35.21 -6.55 -21.05
N PRO A 417 -35.49 -6.91 -19.79
CA PRO A 417 -36.50 -6.26 -18.98
C PRO A 417 -36.02 -4.93 -18.40
N ILE A 418 -36.98 -4.02 -18.19
CA ILE A 418 -36.87 -2.84 -17.35
C ILE A 418 -38.12 -2.75 -16.47
N VAL A 419 -37.93 -2.45 -15.18
CA VAL A 419 -39.04 -2.35 -14.23
C VAL A 419 -38.92 -1.03 -13.47
N ASN A 420 -39.97 -0.22 -13.53
CA ASN A 420 -40.02 1.11 -12.89
C ASN A 420 -38.80 1.99 -13.23
N GLY A 421 -38.33 1.93 -14.48
CA GLY A 421 -37.15 2.68 -14.94
C GLY A 421 -35.79 2.10 -14.49
N LYS A 422 -35.79 1.00 -13.73
CA LYS A 422 -34.55 0.35 -13.23
C LYS A 422 -34.14 -0.83 -14.11
N LYS A 423 -32.86 -0.93 -14.39
CA LYS A 423 -32.21 -2.00 -15.16
C LYS A 423 -31.80 -3.13 -14.23
N THR A 424 -31.87 -4.37 -14.70
CA THR A 424 -31.49 -5.54 -13.89
C THR A 424 -29.97 -5.52 -13.54
N PRO A 425 -29.58 -6.15 -12.43
CA PRO A 425 -28.16 -6.22 -12.03
C PRO A 425 -27.28 -6.85 -13.13
N GLU A 426 -27.74 -7.95 -13.75
CA GLU A 426 -27.01 -8.59 -14.87
C GLU A 426 -26.89 -7.69 -16.09
N PHE A 427 -27.97 -6.93 -16.41
CA PHE A 427 -27.92 -5.97 -17.51
C PHE A 427 -26.85 -4.91 -17.28
N LEU A 428 -26.81 -4.32 -16.09
CA LEU A 428 -25.81 -3.32 -15.71
C LEU A 428 -24.39 -3.90 -15.79
N MET A 429 -24.21 -5.13 -15.36
CA MET A 429 -22.93 -5.80 -15.37
C MET A 429 -22.46 -6.18 -16.78
N THR A 430 -23.39 -6.59 -17.69
CA THR A 430 -22.99 -7.22 -18.94
C THR A 430 -23.34 -6.45 -20.21
N GLN A 431 -24.39 -5.60 -20.18
CA GLN A 431 -24.97 -5.02 -21.41
C GLN A 431 -24.70 -3.51 -21.59
N THR A 432 -24.09 -2.87 -20.61
CA THR A 432 -23.84 -1.43 -20.63
C THR A 432 -22.50 -1.03 -21.27
N GLY A 433 -21.75 -1.99 -21.77
CA GLY A 433 -20.40 -1.79 -22.32
C GLY A 433 -19.30 -2.13 -21.33
N TYR A 434 -18.16 -1.47 -21.46
CA TYR A 434 -16.99 -1.72 -20.60
C TYR A 434 -16.06 -0.52 -20.52
N LYS A 435 -15.26 -0.48 -19.47
CA LYS A 435 -14.17 0.49 -19.26
C LYS A 435 -12.83 -0.19 -19.36
N THR A 436 -11.88 0.47 -20.00
CA THR A 436 -10.47 0.12 -19.97
C THR A 436 -9.70 1.28 -19.33
N ILE A 437 -8.94 0.98 -18.30
CA ILE A 437 -8.16 1.97 -17.55
C ILE A 437 -6.69 1.58 -17.67
N TRP A 438 -5.89 2.51 -18.14
CA TRP A 438 -4.44 2.36 -18.20
C TRP A 438 -3.80 3.43 -17.34
N GLN A 439 -2.99 2.98 -16.36
CA GLN A 439 -2.26 3.88 -15.48
C GLN A 439 -0.77 3.62 -15.59
N ASN A 440 0.01 4.67 -15.51
CA ASN A 440 1.44 4.57 -15.33
C ASN A 440 1.93 5.52 -14.23
N LYS A 441 2.92 5.06 -13.49
CA LYS A 441 3.64 5.87 -12.51
C LYS A 441 5.13 5.66 -12.69
N MET A 442 5.86 6.75 -12.68
CA MET A 442 7.30 6.75 -12.62
C MET A 442 7.73 7.53 -11.37
N GLU A 443 8.59 6.92 -10.59
CA GLU A 443 9.16 7.45 -9.37
C GLU A 443 10.67 7.50 -9.52
N THR A 444 11.26 8.68 -9.33
CA THR A 444 12.71 8.83 -9.39
C THR A 444 13.22 9.51 -8.15
N ASN A 445 14.39 9.13 -7.70
CA ASN A 445 15.09 9.82 -6.63
C ASN A 445 16.61 9.77 -6.88
N VAL A 446 17.24 10.89 -6.64
CA VAL A 446 18.70 11.05 -6.68
C VAL A 446 19.12 11.64 -5.34
N SER A 447 19.99 10.95 -4.61
CA SER A 447 20.54 11.45 -3.35
C SER A 447 22.07 11.44 -3.38
N LEU A 448 22.63 12.52 -2.86
CA LEU A 448 24.07 12.71 -2.68
C LEU A 448 24.35 12.83 -1.19
N ASP A 449 25.15 11.90 -0.68
CA ASP A 449 25.63 11.91 0.70
C ASP A 449 27.11 12.29 0.71
N GLN A 450 27.44 13.37 1.43
CA GLN A 450 28.81 13.89 1.57
C GLN A 450 29.23 13.92 3.04
N LYS A 451 30.25 13.12 3.40
CA LYS A 451 30.89 13.22 4.71
C LYS A 451 31.72 14.51 4.79
N LEU A 452 31.47 15.28 5.81
CA LEU A 452 32.14 16.56 6.08
C LEU A 452 33.12 16.46 7.26
N ASP A 453 33.78 15.31 7.40
CA ASP A 453 34.75 15.06 8.47
C ASP A 453 35.91 16.06 8.47
N PHE A 454 36.16 16.74 7.34
CA PHE A 454 37.16 17.80 7.23
C PHE A 454 36.74 19.09 7.97
N ILE A 455 35.42 19.30 8.24
CA ILE A 455 34.90 20.37 9.08
C ILE A 455 34.87 19.90 10.54
N THR A 456 34.16 18.80 10.78
CA THR A 456 34.12 18.13 12.09
C THR A 456 33.75 16.66 11.90
N LYS A 457 34.39 15.77 12.66
CA LYS A 457 34.16 14.33 12.58
C LYS A 457 32.70 14.00 12.92
N GLY A 458 32.08 13.21 12.07
CA GLY A 458 30.71 12.74 12.22
C GLY A 458 29.65 13.68 11.61
N LEU A 459 30.07 14.74 10.91
CA LEU A 459 29.16 15.58 10.16
C LEU A 459 28.95 15.05 8.76
N THR A 460 27.69 14.94 8.32
CA THR A 460 27.29 14.49 6.98
C THR A 460 26.26 15.43 6.41
N PHE A 461 26.41 15.79 5.16
CA PHE A 461 25.40 16.49 4.36
C PHE A 461 24.75 15.49 3.42
N SER A 462 23.42 15.54 3.31
CA SER A 462 22.66 14.75 2.35
C SER A 462 21.71 15.67 1.56
N GLY A 463 21.79 15.60 0.23
CA GLY A 463 20.88 16.27 -0.67
C GLY A 463 20.05 15.24 -1.44
N THR A 464 18.72 15.39 -1.49
CA THR A 464 17.84 14.50 -2.23
C THR A 464 16.94 15.29 -3.17
N PHE A 465 16.87 14.86 -4.42
CA PHE A 465 15.91 15.31 -5.42
C PHE A 465 15.07 14.14 -5.88
N ALA A 466 13.75 14.36 -5.99
CA ALA A 466 12.85 13.39 -6.59
C ALA A 466 11.88 14.04 -7.56
N PHE A 467 11.55 13.28 -8.58
CA PHE A 467 10.57 13.62 -9.59
C PHE A 467 9.66 12.42 -9.82
N ASP A 468 8.38 12.57 -9.51
CA ASP A 468 7.39 11.53 -9.69
C ASP A 468 6.30 12.01 -10.66
N THR A 469 5.84 11.12 -11.55
CA THR A 469 4.71 11.36 -12.45
C THR A 469 3.72 10.22 -12.34
N TRP A 470 2.45 10.56 -12.41
CA TRP A 470 1.36 9.60 -12.52
C TRP A 470 0.39 10.04 -13.60
N ASN A 471 -0.07 9.09 -14.41
CA ASN A 471 -1.06 9.33 -15.46
C ASN A 471 -2.10 8.22 -15.44
N ASP A 472 -3.35 8.60 -15.60
CA ASP A 472 -4.52 7.74 -15.79
C ASP A 472 -5.18 8.04 -17.12
N ASN A 473 -5.52 7.01 -17.85
CA ASN A 473 -6.20 7.08 -19.13
C ASN A 473 -7.38 6.10 -19.10
N THR A 474 -8.56 6.64 -18.98
CA THR A 474 -9.81 5.85 -18.92
C THR A 474 -10.55 5.97 -20.24
N ILE A 475 -10.82 4.85 -20.91
CA ILE A 475 -11.68 4.75 -22.08
C ILE A 475 -12.96 4.02 -21.68
N THR A 476 -14.08 4.70 -21.77
CA THR A 476 -15.40 4.14 -21.50
C THR A 476 -16.12 3.90 -22.82
N ARG A 477 -16.54 2.65 -23.06
CA ARG A 477 -17.39 2.27 -24.17
C ARG A 477 -18.76 1.89 -23.65
N SER A 478 -19.75 2.72 -23.96
CA SER A 478 -21.11 2.58 -23.46
C SER A 478 -22.06 2.16 -24.56
N LYS A 479 -22.91 1.21 -24.29
CA LYS A 479 -24.02 0.80 -25.16
C LYS A 479 -25.25 0.41 -24.34
N SER A 480 -26.36 0.27 -24.96
CA SER A 480 -27.55 -0.32 -24.34
C SER A 480 -28.39 -1.01 -25.44
N PRO A 481 -28.67 -2.31 -25.31
CA PRO A 481 -29.76 -2.94 -26.05
C PRO A 481 -31.09 -2.28 -25.73
N GLU A 482 -32.13 -2.56 -26.55
CA GLU A 482 -33.50 -2.16 -26.24
C GLU A 482 -34.00 -2.75 -24.93
N LEU A 483 -34.85 -2.01 -24.23
CA LEU A 483 -35.41 -2.41 -22.96
C LEU A 483 -36.94 -2.40 -23.04
N TRP A 484 -37.53 -3.43 -22.46
CA TRP A 484 -38.97 -3.67 -22.54
C TRP A 484 -39.57 -3.91 -21.15
N SER A 485 -40.73 -3.31 -20.88
CA SER A 485 -41.56 -3.61 -19.72
C SER A 485 -42.70 -4.56 -20.14
N ALA A 486 -43.11 -5.41 -19.21
CA ALA A 486 -44.31 -6.24 -19.41
C ALA A 486 -45.52 -5.65 -18.70
N GLN A 487 -46.69 -5.86 -19.26
CA GLN A 487 -47.94 -5.67 -18.52
C GLN A 487 -48.09 -6.81 -17.51
N ASN A 488 -48.81 -6.58 -16.42
CA ASN A 488 -49.02 -7.59 -15.37
C ASN A 488 -50.03 -8.67 -15.75
N TYR A 489 -50.36 -8.79 -17.02
CA TYR A 489 -51.30 -9.78 -17.54
C TYR A 489 -50.93 -10.19 -18.97
N ARG A 490 -51.46 -11.33 -19.40
CA ARG A 490 -51.34 -11.84 -20.77
C ARG A 490 -52.58 -11.48 -21.59
N ASP A 491 -52.43 -11.43 -22.91
CA ASP A 491 -53.58 -11.25 -23.80
C ASP A 491 -54.50 -12.49 -23.82
N GLY A 492 -55.65 -12.39 -24.51
CA GLY A 492 -56.62 -13.48 -24.61
C GLY A 492 -56.09 -14.76 -25.27
N TYR A 493 -54.90 -14.76 -25.85
CA TYR A 493 -54.19 -15.89 -26.43
C TYR A 493 -53.05 -16.39 -25.56
N GLY A 494 -52.91 -15.87 -24.34
CA GLY A 494 -51.85 -16.22 -23.41
C GLY A 494 -50.48 -15.60 -23.75
N LYS A 495 -50.41 -14.64 -24.68
CA LYS A 495 -49.15 -13.99 -25.07
C LYS A 495 -48.79 -12.85 -24.12
N LEU A 496 -47.52 -12.75 -23.77
CA LEU A 496 -46.99 -11.65 -22.98
C LEU A 496 -47.09 -10.32 -23.75
N ILE A 497 -47.64 -9.30 -23.11
CA ILE A 497 -47.78 -7.96 -23.68
C ILE A 497 -46.59 -7.13 -23.26
N LEU A 498 -45.69 -6.85 -24.21
CA LEU A 498 -44.49 -6.07 -23.98
C LEU A 498 -44.61 -4.66 -24.55
N LYS A 499 -44.10 -3.68 -23.83
CA LYS A 499 -43.93 -2.30 -24.27
C LYS A 499 -42.47 -1.94 -24.30
N ARG A 500 -41.98 -1.40 -25.42
CA ARG A 500 -40.61 -0.92 -25.51
C ARG A 500 -40.49 0.42 -24.76
N GLU A 501 -39.60 0.46 -23.79
CA GLU A 501 -39.37 1.65 -22.95
C GLU A 501 -38.08 2.40 -23.38
N GLN A 502 -37.12 1.70 -23.97
CA GLN A 502 -35.85 2.28 -24.43
C GLN A 502 -35.44 1.65 -25.76
N ASP A 503 -35.06 2.49 -26.70
CA ASP A 503 -34.49 2.07 -27.99
C ASP A 503 -33.02 1.63 -27.83
N VAL A 504 -32.54 0.87 -28.82
CA VAL A 504 -31.11 0.50 -28.90
C VAL A 504 -30.24 1.75 -28.89
N GLN A 505 -29.27 1.78 -28.01
CA GLN A 505 -28.19 2.76 -27.99
C GLN A 505 -26.91 2.10 -28.54
N PRO A 506 -26.46 2.48 -29.72
CA PRO A 506 -25.22 1.94 -30.28
C PRO A 506 -24.04 2.26 -29.40
N MET A 507 -22.93 1.51 -29.56
CA MET A 507 -21.74 1.72 -28.76
C MET A 507 -21.13 3.08 -29.05
N THR A 508 -20.98 3.89 -28.03
CA THR A 508 -20.26 5.17 -28.04
C THR A 508 -18.97 5.04 -27.24
N GLN A 509 -18.01 5.91 -27.50
CA GLN A 509 -16.74 5.94 -26.75
C GLN A 509 -16.49 7.34 -26.21
N THR A 510 -16.09 7.40 -24.95
CA THR A 510 -15.56 8.59 -24.30
C THR A 510 -14.20 8.28 -23.70
N SER A 511 -13.34 9.28 -23.61
CA SER A 511 -12.04 9.14 -22.95
C SER A 511 -11.85 10.26 -21.93
N SER A 512 -11.17 9.92 -20.85
CA SER A 512 -10.75 10.86 -19.82
C SER A 512 -9.28 10.60 -19.48
N THR A 513 -8.52 11.65 -19.36
CA THR A 513 -7.09 11.58 -19.01
C THR A 513 -6.83 12.52 -17.84
N THR A 514 -6.19 12.00 -16.81
CA THR A 514 -5.72 12.77 -15.66
C THR A 514 -4.27 12.43 -15.37
N GLY A 515 -3.59 13.31 -14.64
CA GLY A 515 -2.21 13.03 -14.23
C GLY A 515 -1.70 14.01 -13.20
N THR A 516 -0.60 13.65 -12.56
CA THR A 516 0.08 14.48 -11.57
C THR A 516 1.57 14.53 -11.85
N LYS A 517 2.19 15.65 -11.50
CA LYS A 517 3.64 15.82 -11.45
C LYS A 517 4.04 16.30 -10.08
N ARG A 518 5.08 15.70 -9.53
CA ARG A 518 5.59 16.03 -8.22
C ARG A 518 7.09 16.26 -8.26
N TYR A 519 7.52 17.36 -7.67
CA TYR A 519 8.92 17.67 -7.42
C TYR A 519 9.17 17.67 -5.91
N TYR A 520 10.26 17.07 -5.49
CA TYR A 520 10.68 17.04 -4.10
C TYR A 520 12.17 17.36 -4.03
N LEU A 521 12.52 18.31 -3.17
CA LEU A 521 13.90 18.69 -2.88
C LEU A 521 14.10 18.71 -1.38
N GLN A 522 15.15 18.03 -0.91
CA GLN A 522 15.52 17.97 0.51
C GLN A 522 17.01 18.25 0.68
N ALA A 523 17.36 19.04 1.70
CA ALA A 523 18.72 19.15 2.21
C ALA A 523 18.73 18.80 3.69
N LYS A 524 19.68 17.96 4.09
CA LYS A 524 19.79 17.42 5.43
C LYS A 524 21.23 17.53 5.91
N LEU A 525 21.43 18.01 7.14
CA LEU A 525 22.71 18.05 7.82
C LEU A 525 22.59 17.18 9.08
N GLU A 526 23.39 16.16 9.17
CA GLU A 526 23.43 15.20 10.28
C GLU A 526 24.78 15.24 10.99
N TYR A 527 24.72 15.21 12.29
CA TYR A 527 25.89 15.11 13.14
C TYR A 527 25.74 13.93 14.09
N ASP A 528 26.70 13.03 14.11
CA ASP A 528 26.74 11.87 15.02
C ASP A 528 28.14 11.68 15.56
N ARG A 529 28.29 11.83 16.88
CA ARG A 529 29.58 11.67 17.53
C ARG A 529 29.48 11.16 18.96
N LEU A 530 30.37 10.22 19.27
CA LEU A 530 30.60 9.72 20.62
C LEU A 530 31.80 10.47 21.24
N PHE A 531 31.55 11.18 22.34
CA PHE A 531 32.60 11.88 23.13
C PHE A 531 32.92 11.09 24.38
N ALA A 532 34.20 11.06 24.73
CA ALA A 532 34.73 10.45 25.95
C ALA A 532 34.23 9.01 26.21
N ARG A 533 33.82 8.26 25.16
CA ARG A 533 33.25 6.91 25.16
C ARG A 533 31.84 6.79 25.80
N ASP A 534 31.35 7.82 26.48
CA ASP A 534 30.14 7.75 27.28
C ASP A 534 29.02 8.71 26.80
N HIS A 535 29.36 9.78 26.06
CA HIS A 535 28.43 10.83 25.66
C HIS A 535 28.17 10.76 24.16
N GLN A 536 27.04 10.23 23.75
CA GLN A 536 26.60 10.24 22.35
C GLN A 536 25.75 11.47 22.09
N VAL A 537 26.14 12.26 21.11
CA VAL A 537 25.41 13.45 20.65
C VAL A 537 25.05 13.25 19.19
N ASN A 538 23.77 13.37 18.88
CA ASN A 538 23.26 13.37 17.52
C ASN A 538 22.47 14.65 17.27
N GLY A 539 22.66 15.24 16.10
CA GLY A 539 21.93 16.41 15.63
C GLY A 539 21.44 16.19 14.20
N LEU A 540 20.26 16.69 13.90
CA LEU A 540 19.69 16.73 12.56
C LEU A 540 19.09 18.10 12.31
N LEU A 541 19.43 18.69 11.17
CA LEU A 541 18.70 19.83 10.59
C LEU A 541 18.30 19.44 9.18
N MET A 542 17.04 19.67 8.83
CA MET A 542 16.47 19.30 7.55
C MET A 542 15.58 20.41 7.02
N VAL A 543 15.67 20.68 5.75
CA VAL A 543 14.70 21.47 4.98
C VAL A 543 14.24 20.66 3.81
N TYR A 544 12.93 20.70 3.55
CA TYR A 544 12.40 20.14 2.30
C TYR A 544 11.37 21.07 1.68
N GLN A 545 11.31 21.02 0.38
CA GLN A 545 10.32 21.68 -0.47
C GLN A 545 9.67 20.65 -1.37
N GLU A 546 8.37 20.76 -1.52
CA GLU A 546 7.58 19.91 -2.38
C GLU A 546 6.63 20.74 -3.21
N GLU A 547 6.45 20.36 -4.47
CA GLU A 547 5.44 20.90 -5.37
C GLU A 547 4.72 19.75 -6.07
N ASN A 548 3.38 19.74 -5.97
CA ASN A 548 2.51 18.78 -6.65
C ASN A 548 1.54 19.52 -7.55
N SER A 549 1.50 19.16 -8.84
CA SER A 549 0.67 19.76 -9.87
C SER A 549 -0.22 18.70 -10.49
N ASP A 550 -1.51 18.97 -10.57
CA ASP A 550 -2.47 18.17 -11.31
C ASP A 550 -2.52 18.66 -12.78
N THR A 551 -2.76 17.76 -13.75
CA THR A 551 -2.67 18.07 -15.19
C THR A 551 -4.02 18.27 -15.88
N ASN A 552 -5.12 17.84 -15.26
CA ASN A 552 -6.46 17.95 -15.85
C ASN A 552 -7.46 18.50 -14.81
N LEU A 553 -7.54 19.80 -14.73
CA LEU A 553 -8.30 20.54 -13.70
C LEU A 553 -9.51 21.28 -14.26
N GLY A 554 -9.85 21.05 -15.53
CA GLY A 554 -10.92 21.75 -16.20
C GLY A 554 -10.71 23.28 -16.24
N SER A 555 -11.76 24.05 -15.96
CA SER A 555 -11.73 25.51 -15.89
C SER A 555 -11.47 26.08 -14.49
N ASP A 556 -11.21 25.25 -13.48
CA ASP A 556 -10.95 25.72 -12.12
C ASP A 556 -9.52 26.26 -11.98
N ILE A 557 -9.42 27.59 -11.96
CA ILE A 557 -8.14 28.29 -11.83
C ILE A 557 -7.49 28.02 -10.47
N ILE A 558 -8.26 27.89 -9.38
CA ILE A 558 -7.73 27.63 -8.04
C ILE A 558 -7.15 26.23 -7.95
N ALA A 559 -7.84 25.25 -8.50
CA ALA A 559 -7.36 23.88 -8.56
C ALA A 559 -6.07 23.78 -9.43
N SER A 560 -5.89 24.65 -10.45
CA SER A 560 -4.73 24.63 -11.32
C SER A 560 -3.43 25.14 -10.67
N ILE A 561 -3.50 25.83 -9.53
CA ILE A 561 -2.33 26.29 -8.79
C ILE A 561 -1.61 25.10 -8.18
N PRO A 562 -0.29 24.88 -8.39
CA PRO A 562 0.43 23.80 -7.76
C PRO A 562 0.32 23.82 -6.23
N LYS A 563 0.20 22.65 -5.62
CA LYS A 563 0.20 22.49 -4.15
C LYS A 563 1.65 22.49 -3.67
N ARG A 564 2.02 23.43 -2.82
CA ARG A 564 3.39 23.60 -2.32
C ARG A 564 3.47 23.37 -0.83
N ASN A 565 4.55 22.75 -0.40
CA ASN A 565 4.87 22.56 1.01
C ASN A 565 6.35 22.92 1.24
N LEU A 566 6.63 23.67 2.31
CA LEU A 566 7.98 24.00 2.75
C LEU A 566 8.08 23.73 4.25
N ALA A 567 9.06 22.94 4.65
CA ALA A 567 9.25 22.65 6.06
C ALA A 567 10.74 22.68 6.44
N TYR A 568 10.96 23.18 7.63
CA TYR A 568 12.22 23.11 8.37
C TYR A 568 11.99 22.20 9.57
N SER A 569 12.91 21.31 9.84
CA SER A 569 12.84 20.47 11.01
C SER A 569 14.22 20.27 11.64
N GLY A 570 14.22 19.99 12.92
CA GLY A 570 15.45 19.71 13.64
C GLY A 570 15.22 18.72 14.77
N GLN A 571 16.32 18.03 15.09
CA GLN A 571 16.38 17.05 16.15
C GLN A 571 17.74 17.18 16.88
N VAL A 572 17.71 17.10 18.18
CA VAL A 572 18.90 16.94 19.01
C VAL A 572 18.68 15.77 19.95
N ARG A 573 19.59 14.83 19.96
CA ARG A 573 19.58 13.67 20.85
C ARG A 573 20.87 13.60 21.66
N TYR A 574 20.71 13.24 22.91
CA TYR A 574 21.81 13.02 23.81
C TYR A 574 21.60 11.71 24.57
N ALA A 575 22.63 10.87 24.59
CA ALA A 575 22.63 9.64 25.36
C ALA A 575 23.90 9.55 26.22
N TYR A 576 23.72 9.39 27.54
CA TYR A 576 24.78 9.16 28.47
C TYR A 576 24.88 7.67 28.80
N LYS A 577 26.02 7.03 28.45
CA LYS A 577 26.29 5.58 28.63
C LYS A 577 25.19 4.68 28.07
N SER A 578 24.43 5.15 27.06
CA SER A 578 23.24 4.48 26.54
C SER A 578 22.16 4.16 27.60
N ARG A 579 22.19 4.83 28.78
CA ARG A 579 21.26 4.63 29.89
C ARG A 579 20.27 5.75 30.00
N TYR A 580 20.73 6.99 29.97
CA TYR A 580 19.91 8.20 30.08
C TYR A 580 19.82 8.82 28.72
N LEU A 581 18.58 8.93 28.22
CA LEU A 581 18.29 9.34 26.86
C LEU A 581 17.44 10.60 26.90
N PHE A 582 17.81 11.61 26.11
CA PHE A 582 17.05 12.85 25.95
C PHE A 582 16.97 13.20 24.48
N GLU A 583 15.80 13.63 24.03
CA GLU A 583 15.57 14.02 22.66
C GLU A 583 14.65 15.22 22.60
N PHE A 584 15.04 16.19 21.79
CA PHE A 584 14.22 17.34 21.41
C PHE A 584 14.07 17.37 19.90
N ASN A 585 12.83 17.49 19.44
CA ASN A 585 12.48 17.60 18.04
C ASN A 585 11.64 18.83 17.81
N PHE A 586 11.72 19.42 16.63
CA PHE A 586 10.77 20.42 16.19
C PHE A 586 10.51 20.33 14.70
N GLY A 587 9.28 20.69 14.30
CA GLY A 587 8.88 20.95 12.93
C GLY A 587 8.40 22.39 12.80
N TYR A 588 8.86 23.12 11.77
CA TYR A 588 8.38 24.45 11.40
C TYR A 588 7.93 24.39 9.95
N THR A 589 6.62 24.25 9.74
CA THR A 589 6.03 23.91 8.44
C THR A 589 5.12 25.02 7.95
N GLY A 590 5.24 25.37 6.67
CA GLY A 590 4.40 26.32 5.97
C GLY A 590 3.27 25.63 5.20
N SER A 591 2.08 26.26 5.20
CA SER A 591 0.92 25.84 4.41
C SER A 591 0.32 27.03 3.69
N GLU A 592 -0.02 26.87 2.41
CA GLU A 592 -0.71 27.87 1.59
C GLU A 592 -2.20 28.01 1.95
N ASN A 593 -2.76 27.11 2.78
CA ASN A 593 -4.15 27.16 3.20
C ASN A 593 -4.45 28.27 4.20
N PHE A 594 -3.41 28.94 4.72
CA PHE A 594 -3.56 30.03 5.69
C PHE A 594 -3.11 31.36 5.12
N GLU A 595 -3.76 32.43 5.58
CA GLU A 595 -3.45 33.79 5.18
C GLU A 595 -2.00 34.16 5.51
N LYS A 596 -1.42 35.08 4.75
CA LYS A 596 -0.06 35.60 4.98
C LYS A 596 0.12 36.04 6.44
N GLY A 597 1.17 35.54 7.07
CA GLY A 597 1.46 35.75 8.49
C GLY A 597 0.97 34.63 9.42
N LYS A 598 0.07 33.75 8.95
CA LYS A 598 -0.41 32.56 9.68
C LYS A 598 0.03 31.25 9.05
N GLN A 599 0.77 31.33 7.93
CA GLN A 599 1.15 30.20 7.10
C GLN A 599 2.06 29.19 7.81
N PHE A 600 2.92 29.63 8.71
CA PHE A 600 3.87 28.76 9.39
C PHE A 600 3.42 28.37 10.79
N GLY A 601 3.45 27.06 11.07
CA GLY A 601 3.21 26.47 12.38
C GLY A 601 4.48 25.88 12.99
N PHE A 602 4.67 26.07 14.30
CA PHE A 602 5.77 25.49 15.06
C PHE A 602 5.25 24.38 15.96
N PHE A 603 5.89 23.19 15.87
CA PHE A 603 5.46 21.96 16.53
C PHE A 603 6.64 21.32 17.26
N PRO A 604 6.83 21.63 18.54
CA PRO A 604 7.90 21.04 19.36
C PRO A 604 7.50 19.70 19.94
N ALA A 605 8.50 18.82 20.17
CA ALA A 605 8.32 17.59 20.91
C ALA A 605 9.57 17.26 21.73
N PHE A 606 9.35 16.67 22.91
CA PHE A 606 10.37 16.25 23.86
C PHE A 606 10.17 14.80 24.23
N SER A 607 11.26 14.07 24.40
CA SER A 607 11.20 12.73 24.98
C SER A 607 12.42 12.46 25.86
N ALA A 608 12.20 11.60 26.85
CA ALA A 608 13.23 11.12 27.73
C ALA A 608 13.10 9.61 27.93
N GLY A 609 14.21 8.94 28.16
CA GLY A 609 14.23 7.50 28.40
C GLY A 609 15.31 7.11 29.41
N TRP A 610 15.02 6.09 30.18
CA TRP A 610 15.95 5.48 31.11
C TRP A 610 16.00 3.99 30.91
N VAL A 611 17.17 3.47 30.51
CA VAL A 611 17.43 2.06 30.30
C VAL A 611 17.86 1.45 31.66
N LEU A 612 16.90 1.05 32.46
CA LEU A 612 17.12 0.53 33.82
C LEU A 612 17.95 -0.73 33.83
N SER A 613 17.77 -1.62 32.85
CA SER A 613 18.54 -2.88 32.75
C SER A 613 20.05 -2.67 32.62
N GLU A 614 20.47 -1.46 32.17
CA GLU A 614 21.90 -1.10 32.04
C GLU A 614 22.51 -0.55 33.33
N GLU A 615 21.71 -0.33 34.37
CA GLU A 615 22.24 0.11 35.66
C GLU A 615 23.02 -1.00 36.35
N PRO A 616 24.26 -0.73 36.85
CA PRO A 616 25.11 -1.76 37.45
C PRO A 616 24.47 -2.48 38.62
N TRP A 617 23.62 -1.79 39.37
CA TRP A 617 22.92 -2.36 40.53
C TRP A 617 21.73 -3.25 40.09
N ILE A 618 21.02 -2.91 39.01
CA ILE A 618 19.98 -3.76 38.42
C ILE A 618 20.62 -5.02 37.80
N ARG A 619 21.66 -4.87 36.98
CA ARG A 619 22.37 -6.01 36.38
C ARG A 619 22.87 -7.03 37.41
N LYS A 620 23.29 -6.52 38.57
CA LYS A 620 23.71 -7.42 39.69
C LYS A 620 22.54 -8.06 40.41
N ALA A 621 21.44 -7.31 40.65
CA ALA A 621 20.29 -7.79 41.40
C ALA A 621 19.38 -8.70 40.58
N LEU A 622 19.24 -8.43 39.27
CA LEU A 622 18.31 -9.11 38.35
C LEU A 622 19.04 -9.54 37.07
N PRO A 623 19.96 -10.51 37.13
CA PRO A 623 20.76 -10.93 35.96
C PRO A 623 19.92 -11.54 34.81
N TRP A 624 18.67 -11.95 35.10
CA TRP A 624 17.73 -12.47 34.11
C TRP A 624 17.00 -11.36 33.32
N LEU A 625 17.09 -10.07 33.77
CA LEU A 625 16.44 -8.94 33.12
C LEU A 625 17.35 -8.41 32.00
N GLU A 626 17.16 -8.92 30.80
CA GLU A 626 17.97 -8.58 29.62
C GLU A 626 17.77 -7.14 29.18
N PHE A 627 16.52 -6.70 29.06
CA PHE A 627 16.20 -5.35 28.61
C PHE A 627 14.95 -4.79 29.30
N PHE A 628 15.12 -3.65 29.97
CA PHE A 628 14.02 -2.88 30.53
C PHE A 628 14.31 -1.39 30.42
N LYS A 629 13.39 -0.68 29.72
CA LYS A 629 13.49 0.76 29.48
C LYS A 629 12.16 1.42 29.82
N ILE A 630 12.19 2.48 30.61
CA ILE A 630 11.09 3.42 30.82
C ILE A 630 11.32 4.62 29.94
N ARG A 631 10.30 5.10 29.25
CA ARG A 631 10.38 6.30 28.42
C ARG A 631 9.09 7.08 28.51
N GLY A 632 9.19 8.41 28.29
CA GLY A 632 8.05 9.28 28.16
C GLY A 632 8.28 10.30 27.05
N SER A 633 7.22 10.67 26.35
CA SER A 633 7.26 11.73 25.35
C SER A 633 6.07 12.66 25.47
N TRP A 634 6.30 13.90 25.10
CA TRP A 634 5.30 14.95 24.91
C TRP A 634 5.58 15.66 23.60
N GLY A 635 4.55 16.05 22.85
CA GLY A 635 4.74 16.88 21.70
C GLY A 635 3.45 17.38 21.08
N GLU A 636 3.59 18.43 20.28
CA GLU A 636 2.53 18.99 19.46
C GLU A 636 2.73 18.57 18.02
N VAL A 637 1.63 18.30 17.34
CA VAL A 637 1.58 18.06 15.89
C VAL A 637 0.47 18.91 15.29
N GLY A 638 0.68 19.40 14.06
CA GLY A 638 -0.27 20.24 13.37
C GLY A 638 -0.95 19.53 12.21
N ASN A 639 -2.12 20.04 11.81
CA ASN A 639 -2.78 19.66 10.58
C ASN A 639 -3.26 20.94 9.86
N ASP A 640 -3.03 20.99 8.55
CA ASP A 640 -3.42 22.09 7.67
C ASP A 640 -4.56 21.74 6.72
N LYS A 641 -5.07 20.51 6.80
CA LYS A 641 -6.16 20.03 5.96
C LYS A 641 -7.49 20.53 6.50
N ILE A 642 -8.25 21.16 5.62
CA ILE A 642 -9.56 21.70 5.90
C ILE A 642 -10.52 20.94 4.99
N GLY A 643 -11.46 20.23 5.49
CA GLY A 643 -12.39 19.33 4.80
C GLY A 643 -12.53 19.47 3.28
N GLY A 644 -12.59 18.37 2.58
CA GLY A 644 -12.62 18.30 1.12
C GLY A 644 -11.31 18.74 0.46
N ASP A 645 -11.38 19.09 -0.81
CA ASP A 645 -10.26 19.64 -1.60
C ASP A 645 -10.17 21.19 -1.51
N THR A 646 -10.70 21.79 -0.41
CA THR A 646 -10.73 23.23 -0.24
C THR A 646 -9.31 23.79 -0.16
N ARG A 647 -9.01 24.73 -1.04
CA ARG A 647 -7.76 25.46 -1.11
C ARG A 647 -7.99 26.95 -0.86
N PHE A 648 -7.05 27.61 -0.23
CA PHE A 648 -7.08 29.04 0.07
C PHE A 648 -8.42 29.47 0.71
N PRO A 649 -8.87 28.82 1.79
CA PRO A 649 -10.18 29.09 2.42
C PRO A 649 -10.34 30.51 2.95
N TYR A 650 -9.27 31.28 3.01
CA TYR A 650 -9.29 32.72 3.38
C TYR A 650 -9.71 33.62 2.22
N ILE A 651 -9.84 33.10 0.99
CA ILE A 651 -10.26 33.88 -0.19
C ILE A 651 -11.76 33.74 -0.38
N SER A 652 -12.45 34.88 -0.50
CA SER A 652 -13.87 34.89 -0.92
C SER A 652 -13.97 34.70 -2.43
N LEU A 653 -14.85 33.78 -2.87
CA LEU A 653 -15.10 33.54 -4.28
C LEU A 653 -16.44 34.14 -4.69
N ILE A 654 -16.40 34.83 -5.81
CA ILE A 654 -17.58 35.39 -6.47
C ILE A 654 -17.73 34.70 -7.82
N SER A 655 -18.87 34.13 -8.08
CA SER A 655 -19.17 33.43 -9.34
C SER A 655 -20.45 33.99 -9.96
N GLU A 656 -20.55 33.87 -11.27
CA GLU A 656 -21.79 34.10 -11.98
C GLU A 656 -22.88 33.15 -11.47
N ILE A 657 -24.08 33.65 -11.36
CA ILE A 657 -25.25 32.86 -11.01
C ILE A 657 -25.78 32.25 -12.31
N ASP A 658 -26.19 30.98 -12.26
CA ASP A 658 -26.86 30.31 -13.36
C ASP A 658 -28.19 31.01 -13.76
N SER A 659 -28.81 30.53 -14.79
CA SER A 659 -30.09 31.10 -15.29
C SER A 659 -31.20 31.22 -14.22
N SER A 660 -31.12 30.45 -13.13
CA SER A 660 -32.08 30.50 -12.02
C SER A 660 -31.94 31.76 -11.14
N GLY A 661 -30.77 32.38 -11.17
CA GLY A 661 -30.46 33.63 -10.43
C GLY A 661 -30.27 34.86 -11.32
N SER A 662 -30.51 34.75 -12.62
CA SER A 662 -30.45 35.85 -13.59
C SER A 662 -31.69 36.73 -13.46
N TYR A 663 -31.52 38.03 -13.67
CA TYR A 663 -32.63 38.95 -13.71
C TYR A 663 -33.11 39.12 -15.18
N ALA A 664 -34.41 38.96 -15.37
CA ALA A 664 -35.02 39.05 -16.69
C ALA A 664 -35.58 40.47 -16.92
N PHE A 665 -35.10 41.12 -17.98
CA PHE A 665 -35.57 42.42 -18.44
C PHE A 665 -36.39 42.25 -19.75
N GLY A 666 -37.15 43.30 -20.08
CA GLY A 666 -37.94 43.36 -21.30
C GLY A 666 -39.39 42.88 -21.16
N GLN A 667 -40.20 43.16 -22.17
CA GLN A 667 -41.65 42.98 -22.14
C GLN A 667 -42.13 41.54 -21.94
N PHE A 668 -41.30 40.56 -22.12
CA PHE A 668 -41.60 39.12 -21.87
C PHE A 668 -40.48 38.42 -21.14
N GLY A 669 -39.63 39.14 -20.40
CA GLY A 669 -38.47 38.56 -19.73
C GLY A 669 -37.47 37.96 -20.72
N SER A 670 -37.31 38.49 -21.92
CA SER A 670 -36.48 37.94 -22.98
C SER A 670 -34.99 38.23 -22.84
N ASN A 671 -34.63 39.26 -22.04
CA ASN A 671 -33.25 39.66 -21.81
C ASN A 671 -32.84 39.29 -20.41
N TYR A 672 -32.03 38.24 -20.30
CA TYR A 672 -31.46 37.80 -19.01
C TYR A 672 -30.12 38.47 -18.79
N ILE A 673 -29.93 39.09 -17.64
CA ILE A 673 -28.64 39.61 -17.18
C ILE A 673 -28.19 38.69 -16.04
N THR A 674 -27.09 38.05 -16.27
CA THR A 674 -26.46 37.16 -15.26
C THR A 674 -26.00 38.00 -14.06
N GLY A 675 -26.42 37.60 -12.89
CA GLY A 675 -25.95 38.20 -11.63
C GLY A 675 -24.69 37.54 -11.12
N TYR A 676 -24.06 38.17 -10.14
CA TYR A 676 -22.92 37.64 -9.43
C TYR A 676 -23.27 37.49 -7.95
N ARG A 677 -22.83 36.40 -7.34
CA ARG A 677 -22.96 36.21 -5.89
C ARG A 677 -21.66 35.65 -5.29
N MET A 678 -21.47 35.91 -4.04
CA MET A 678 -20.41 35.28 -3.27
C MET A 678 -20.80 33.81 -3.05
N THR A 679 -20.07 32.89 -3.66
CA THR A 679 -20.30 31.45 -3.55
C THR A 679 -19.55 30.84 -2.37
N THR A 680 -18.44 31.46 -1.98
CA THR A 680 -17.66 31.06 -0.80
C THR A 680 -17.26 32.31 -0.04
N VAL A 681 -17.54 32.33 1.26
CA VAL A 681 -17.07 33.39 2.16
C VAL A 681 -15.71 33.00 2.71
N GLY A 682 -14.71 33.83 2.47
CA GLY A 682 -13.36 33.58 2.97
C GLY A 682 -13.28 33.64 4.49
N THR A 683 -12.46 32.81 5.07
CA THR A 683 -12.21 32.73 6.53
C THR A 683 -10.76 33.10 6.85
N PRO A 684 -10.42 34.40 6.92
CA PRO A 684 -9.03 34.83 7.07
C PRO A 684 -8.42 34.54 8.45
N ASN A 685 -9.25 34.22 9.46
CA ASN A 685 -8.79 33.87 10.79
C ASN A 685 -8.45 32.40 11.01
N LEU A 686 -8.55 31.59 9.96
CA LEU A 686 -8.22 30.19 10.04
C LEU A 686 -6.73 30.00 10.31
N THR A 687 -6.41 29.03 11.18
CA THR A 687 -5.05 28.67 11.57
C THR A 687 -4.93 27.16 11.76
N TRP A 688 -3.74 26.72 12.11
CA TRP A 688 -3.40 25.32 12.32
C TRP A 688 -4.31 24.64 13.35
N GLU A 689 -4.83 23.46 12.98
CA GLU A 689 -5.32 22.48 13.95
C GLU A 689 -4.11 21.93 14.71
N LYS A 690 -4.18 21.84 16.03
CA LYS A 690 -3.10 21.32 16.88
C LYS A 690 -3.58 20.15 17.72
N ALA A 691 -2.80 19.09 17.73
CA ALA A 691 -2.99 17.96 18.63
C ALA A 691 -1.79 17.82 19.56
N THR A 692 -2.05 17.75 20.86
CA THR A 692 -1.03 17.46 21.88
C THR A 692 -1.07 16.00 22.24
N LYS A 693 0.08 15.33 22.22
CA LYS A 693 0.21 13.90 22.47
C LYS A 693 1.17 13.61 23.61
N TRP A 694 0.79 12.65 24.44
CA TRP A 694 1.61 12.07 25.51
C TRP A 694 1.75 10.58 25.27
N ASP A 695 2.94 10.04 25.54
CA ASP A 695 3.23 8.60 25.46
C ASP A 695 4.16 8.19 26.62
N ILE A 696 3.85 7.08 27.29
CA ILE A 696 4.69 6.51 28.34
C ILE A 696 4.91 5.03 28.05
#